data_af6a1ce7722e9b2dfdded2f7313d7ae8
#
_entry.id   af6a1ce7722e9b2dfdded2f7313d7ae8
#
_cell.length_a   1.000
_cell.length_b   1.000
_cell.length_c   1.000
_cell.angle_alpha   90.00
_cell.angle_beta   90.00
_cell.angle_gamma   90.00
#
_symmetry.space_group_name_H-M   'P 1'
#
loop_
_entity.id
_entity.type
_entity.pdbx_description
1 polymer ?
#
loop_
_entity_poly.entity_id
_entity_poly.type
_entity_poly.pdbx_seq_one_letter_code
_entity_poly.pdbx_strand_id
1 'polypeptide(L)'
;MAEDYDFCLDNPLFYVSSKSIPDISKKFSVPLPDNWDEYKQNQEWVALFPLNSKIQRQGWKVHISSKIDQSEDILNIVSEVCFSMSITFKHLSSLEFFVKRNSKQIDRGVSGKFITCYPNENDLEHFLNILEEKLKKFDGPYILSDKKWKESPIYLRYGVFRDSNKEDGYSCDSQTLKINDKFILDQRLPQFVVPEGLQIPDFLISWISEEDEIDDKDSYVMPFLIEKPIIFSNSGGIYRGVFNNTKVIVREARPYTGIENNGLDAVSRTKSEKLALDKLSNIEGVPNCYWYGKLWDNYYLVTEEREGVALNHWLTQNYPLYDEKYDEKTSNNYLSRITSIVEQIIKIVKSAHATKIYHQDIHMKNIIIDTQDNVSLIDWEQSVYNEKDKRRHLVAAPGFRNWGYTTPENIDWYGVYQVANTLLYPAIVQSDLVYGYGKQTSIAGSKILEKFNYSKIEIENYIKLLDTLSKKIGNIKVLSPSKVLHPYLEEENYDTLENKKNRILKGLFEGFDSIYRRWEKEKRFFPVHYYGLNKNNGVAYSDLGVLWAYSQLLEQLDIPKNSEYEELEKHLVSKAIINIEGNSINDNGLLDGISGTIWLLDRLKYTREAARLYSKHFKKLISSSKNMRLYDGLCGILLVGIDFSSKGLLSKKVCEDVFNEIEKFTLKYINHPETFIPITKDNKKSNDPYKINGGLLYGHAGLGWLFGEMYHLTSIDIYKKALNVSIKNELKVYQVDKHGTLQYSQGDRILPYLSMGSGGLGILIYENYKIIDNEYKLILNKLYKAVDGNFCMFPGLFNGLSGLKVCQFFMNKYLSEVNNDLILEDYIDELNGYLIKIGNGVCIAGDGGMKITEDIASGFGGIVIALCCFIQNDFILLPKVKI
;
A
#
# COMPACT_ATOMS: atom_id res chain seq x y z
N MET A 1 1.90 3.36 0.95
CA MET A 1 0.88 4.45 1.01
C MET A 1 1.02 5.50 -0.10
N ALA A 2 2.22 5.84 -0.57
CA ALA A 2 2.38 6.82 -1.66
C ALA A 2 2.00 6.25 -3.03
N GLU A 3 2.37 5.00 -3.31
CA GLU A 3 1.99 4.29 -4.54
C GLU A 3 0.48 3.98 -4.59
N ASP A 4 -0.15 3.84 -3.44
CA ASP A 4 -1.56 3.47 -3.29
C ASP A 4 -2.49 4.62 -3.73
N TYR A 5 -2.04 5.87 -3.53
CA TYR A 5 -2.83 7.06 -3.85
C TYR A 5 -3.02 7.27 -5.35
N ASP A 6 -2.05 6.86 -6.17
CA ASP A 6 -2.14 6.97 -7.63
C ASP A 6 -3.34 6.20 -8.21
N PHE A 7 -3.76 5.12 -7.53
CA PHE A 7 -4.92 4.31 -7.93
C PHE A 7 -6.26 4.86 -7.44
N CYS A 8 -6.24 5.90 -6.59
CA CYS A 8 -7.44 6.49 -5.98
C CYS A 8 -7.93 7.75 -6.68
N LEU A 9 -7.10 8.38 -7.53
CA LEU A 9 -7.35 9.73 -8.03
C LEU A 9 -8.44 9.79 -9.10
N ASP A 10 -8.52 8.78 -9.97
CA ASP A 10 -9.26 8.83 -11.22
C ASP A 10 -10.70 8.33 -11.12
N ASN A 11 -11.03 7.58 -10.04
CA ASN A 11 -12.40 7.14 -9.78
C ASN A 11 -12.77 7.41 -8.31
N PRO A 12 -13.92 8.03 -8.02
CA PRO A 12 -14.31 8.35 -6.65
C PRO A 12 -14.63 7.13 -5.79
N LEU A 13 -15.08 6.01 -6.38
CA LEU A 13 -15.56 4.84 -5.66
C LEU A 13 -14.61 3.64 -5.70
N PHE A 14 -13.85 3.48 -6.79
CA PHE A 14 -13.10 2.28 -7.10
C PHE A 14 -11.62 2.58 -7.37
N TYR A 15 -10.75 1.58 -7.14
CA TYR A 15 -9.37 1.63 -7.60
C TYR A 15 -9.33 1.45 -9.12
N VAL A 16 -8.61 2.32 -9.79
CA VAL A 16 -8.36 2.22 -11.24
C VAL A 16 -6.88 2.44 -11.52
N SER A 17 -6.38 1.76 -12.56
CA SER A 17 -4.98 1.96 -12.96
C SER A 17 -4.82 3.31 -13.65
N SER A 18 -3.94 4.16 -13.14
CA SER A 18 -3.58 5.43 -13.78
C SER A 18 -3.09 5.29 -15.23
N LYS A 19 -2.63 4.09 -15.62
CA LYS A 19 -2.24 3.75 -16.99
C LYS A 19 -3.41 3.53 -17.93
N SER A 20 -4.64 3.44 -17.43
CA SER A 20 -5.85 3.21 -18.24
C SER A 20 -6.58 4.48 -18.63
N ILE A 21 -6.24 5.62 -18.04
CA ILE A 21 -6.84 6.92 -18.35
C ILE A 21 -5.98 7.60 -19.40
N PRO A 22 -6.57 8.09 -20.50
CA PRO A 22 -5.83 8.88 -21.48
C PRO A 22 -5.25 10.11 -20.81
N ASP A 23 -3.95 10.34 -20.98
CA ASP A 23 -3.30 11.58 -20.59
C ASP A 23 -3.92 12.75 -21.35
N ILE A 24 -4.73 13.55 -20.66
CA ILE A 24 -5.38 14.75 -21.21
C ILE A 24 -4.55 16.02 -21.00
N SER A 25 -3.41 15.91 -20.32
CA SER A 25 -2.53 17.05 -20.07
C SER A 25 -1.81 17.51 -21.33
N LYS A 26 -1.23 18.71 -21.28
CA LYS A 26 -0.42 19.26 -22.36
C LYS A 26 0.73 18.32 -22.70
N LYS A 27 0.79 17.86 -23.97
CA LYS A 27 1.84 16.98 -24.48
C LYS A 27 3.06 17.77 -24.91
N PHE A 28 4.23 17.23 -24.64
CA PHE A 28 5.48 17.70 -25.20
C PHE A 28 5.70 17.04 -26.57
N SER A 29 5.99 17.83 -27.57
CA SER A 29 6.28 17.37 -28.92
C SER A 29 7.25 18.31 -29.62
N VAL A 30 8.06 17.77 -30.53
CA VAL A 30 8.96 18.54 -31.38
C VAL A 30 8.70 18.13 -32.84
N PRO A 31 8.88 19.04 -33.83
CA PRO A 31 8.82 18.69 -35.23
C PRO A 31 9.88 17.64 -35.55
N LEU A 32 9.47 16.54 -36.19
CA LEU A 32 10.37 15.42 -36.51
C LEU A 32 10.97 15.66 -37.90
N PRO A 33 12.31 15.62 -38.08
CA PRO A 33 12.94 15.64 -39.41
C PRO A 33 12.64 14.34 -40.18
N ASP A 34 12.66 14.40 -41.53
CA ASP A 34 12.33 13.28 -42.42
C ASP A 34 13.19 12.01 -42.21
N ASN A 35 14.41 12.17 -41.71
CA ASN A 35 15.36 11.08 -41.46
C ASN A 35 15.33 10.59 -40.01
N TRP A 36 14.29 10.91 -39.22
CA TRP A 36 14.11 10.51 -37.83
C TRP A 36 12.83 9.73 -37.65
N ASP A 37 12.78 8.93 -36.57
CA ASP A 37 11.58 8.20 -36.12
C ASP A 37 11.38 8.39 -34.61
N GLU A 38 10.14 8.15 -34.16
CA GLU A 38 9.79 8.23 -32.74
C GLU A 38 9.24 6.90 -32.21
N TYR A 39 9.54 6.58 -30.97
CA TYR A 39 9.00 5.44 -30.24
C TYR A 39 8.45 5.87 -28.87
N LYS A 40 7.17 5.57 -28.61
CA LYS A 40 6.52 5.88 -27.32
C LYS A 40 6.72 4.73 -26.35
N GLN A 41 7.59 4.92 -25.36
CA GLN A 41 7.88 3.95 -24.33
C GLN A 41 6.98 4.18 -23.10
N ASN A 42 6.10 3.23 -22.78
CA ASN A 42 5.28 3.21 -21.56
C ASN A 42 4.42 4.47 -21.32
N GLN A 43 3.95 5.16 -22.34
CA GLN A 43 3.22 6.44 -22.29
C GLN A 43 4.00 7.61 -21.66
N GLU A 44 4.99 7.33 -20.81
CA GLU A 44 5.76 8.35 -20.09
C GLU A 44 6.88 9.00 -20.94
N TRP A 45 7.53 8.23 -21.80
CA TRP A 45 8.68 8.67 -22.57
C TRP A 45 8.46 8.60 -24.07
N VAL A 46 8.88 9.64 -24.76
CA VAL A 46 9.01 9.66 -26.22
C VAL A 46 10.49 9.62 -26.57
N ALA A 47 10.95 8.55 -27.21
CA ALA A 47 12.31 8.40 -27.71
C ALA A 47 12.37 8.78 -29.19
N LEU A 48 13.36 9.59 -29.57
CA LEU A 48 13.60 10.05 -30.94
C LEU A 48 14.99 9.62 -31.38
N PHE A 49 15.10 9.05 -32.57
CA PHE A 49 16.34 8.48 -33.07
C PHE A 49 16.46 8.63 -34.61
N PRO A 50 17.68 8.79 -35.15
CA PRO A 50 17.89 8.79 -36.58
C PRO A 50 17.55 7.42 -37.18
N LEU A 51 16.94 7.41 -38.38
CA LEU A 51 16.66 6.17 -39.11
C LEU A 51 18.01 5.41 -39.36
N ASN A 52 17.97 4.10 -39.14
CA ASN A 52 19.15 3.20 -39.24
C ASN A 52 20.27 3.43 -38.22
N SER A 53 20.05 4.23 -37.16
CA SER A 53 21.02 4.37 -36.08
C SER A 53 21.05 3.13 -35.17
N LYS A 54 22.26 2.80 -34.66
CA LYS A 54 22.45 1.78 -33.62
C LYS A 54 22.87 2.49 -32.33
N ILE A 55 22.02 2.45 -31.30
CA ILE A 55 22.42 2.93 -29.98
C ILE A 55 23.41 1.95 -29.34
N GLN A 56 24.46 2.49 -28.73
CA GLN A 56 25.40 1.73 -27.92
C GLN A 56 24.70 1.07 -26.73
N ARG A 57 25.30 0.01 -26.18
CA ARG A 57 24.76 -0.69 -25.01
C ARG A 57 24.79 0.19 -23.77
N GLN A 58 25.87 0.94 -23.57
CA GLN A 58 26.14 1.76 -22.37
C GLN A 58 27.04 2.93 -22.76
N GLY A 59 27.07 3.95 -21.93
CA GLY A 59 27.85 5.15 -22.14
C GLY A 59 27.50 6.29 -21.18
N TRP A 60 28.08 7.47 -21.43
CA TRP A 60 27.75 8.68 -20.71
C TRP A 60 26.38 9.22 -21.16
N LYS A 61 25.39 9.17 -20.25
CA LYS A 61 24.09 9.79 -20.44
C LYS A 61 24.19 11.26 -20.10
N VAL A 62 23.60 12.09 -20.95
CA VAL A 62 23.42 13.51 -20.68
C VAL A 62 21.96 13.74 -20.33
N HIS A 63 21.67 14.03 -19.05
CA HIS A 63 20.35 14.38 -18.58
C HIS A 63 20.20 15.88 -18.49
N ILE A 64 19.06 16.39 -18.91
CA ILE A 64 18.73 17.79 -18.81
C ILE A 64 17.52 17.95 -17.90
N SER A 65 17.65 18.78 -16.87
CA SER A 65 16.55 19.17 -15.99
C SER A 65 15.92 20.48 -16.48
N SER A 66 14.72 20.80 -15.97
CA SER A 66 13.99 22.00 -16.38
C SER A 66 13.07 22.49 -15.27
N LYS A 67 12.84 23.81 -15.21
CA LYS A 67 11.64 24.36 -14.59
C LYS A 67 10.41 24.07 -15.47
N ILE A 68 9.23 24.05 -14.85
CA ILE A 68 7.98 23.74 -15.53
C ILE A 68 7.66 24.76 -16.65
N ASP A 69 7.93 26.04 -16.40
CA ASP A 69 7.68 27.16 -17.32
C ASP A 69 8.74 27.30 -18.43
N GLN A 70 9.88 26.61 -18.31
CA GLN A 70 10.99 26.62 -19.26
C GLN A 70 11.09 25.32 -20.08
N SER A 71 10.24 24.35 -19.80
CA SER A 71 10.36 22.99 -20.34
C SER A 71 10.26 22.93 -21.87
N GLU A 72 9.37 23.68 -22.48
CA GLU A 72 9.21 23.71 -23.95
C GLU A 72 10.41 24.35 -24.65
N ASP A 73 10.91 25.47 -24.11
CA ASP A 73 12.08 26.16 -24.69
C ASP A 73 13.31 25.25 -24.62
N ILE A 74 13.55 24.60 -23.48
CA ILE A 74 14.64 23.65 -23.30
C ILE A 74 14.49 22.47 -24.27
N LEU A 75 13.27 21.90 -24.39
CA LEU A 75 13.04 20.79 -25.32
C LEU A 75 13.33 21.18 -26.77
N ASN A 76 12.89 22.34 -27.22
CA ASN A 76 13.16 22.81 -28.57
C ASN A 76 14.67 23.00 -28.83
N ILE A 77 15.38 23.66 -27.89
CA ILE A 77 16.82 23.87 -28.01
C ILE A 77 17.59 22.54 -28.07
N VAL A 78 17.27 21.61 -27.15
CA VAL A 78 17.96 20.32 -27.08
C VAL A 78 17.66 19.45 -28.29
N SER A 79 16.42 19.43 -28.76
CA SER A 79 16.05 18.68 -29.95
C SER A 79 16.76 19.17 -31.21
N GLU A 80 16.87 20.52 -31.40
CA GLU A 80 17.61 21.09 -32.52
C GLU A 80 19.09 20.65 -32.53
N VAL A 81 19.74 20.67 -31.36
CA VAL A 81 21.13 20.22 -31.23
C VAL A 81 21.24 18.73 -31.51
N CYS A 82 20.35 17.91 -30.93
CA CYS A 82 20.34 16.46 -31.15
C CYS A 82 20.09 16.11 -32.62
N PHE A 83 19.16 16.80 -33.29
CA PHE A 83 18.91 16.60 -34.71
C PHE A 83 20.11 16.94 -35.57
N SER A 84 20.78 18.08 -35.30
CA SER A 84 21.96 18.50 -36.07
C SER A 84 23.17 17.56 -35.92
N MET A 85 23.33 16.95 -34.73
CA MET A 85 24.44 16.03 -34.44
C MET A 85 24.05 14.56 -34.58
N SER A 86 22.83 14.23 -34.99
CA SER A 86 22.30 12.85 -35.09
C SER A 86 22.39 12.06 -33.77
N ILE A 87 22.14 12.72 -32.64
CA ILE A 87 22.20 12.12 -31.30
C ILE A 87 20.83 11.67 -30.87
N THR A 88 20.66 10.39 -30.61
CA THR A 88 19.41 9.83 -30.05
C THR A 88 19.13 10.42 -28.70
N PHE A 89 17.85 10.78 -28.43
CA PHE A 89 17.40 11.29 -27.14
C PHE A 89 15.99 10.86 -26.83
N LYS A 90 15.57 11.03 -25.58
CA LYS A 90 14.17 10.88 -25.15
C LYS A 90 13.78 12.02 -24.21
N HIS A 91 12.49 12.34 -24.21
CA HIS A 91 11.91 13.32 -23.30
C HIS A 91 10.61 12.78 -22.67
N LEU A 92 10.16 13.39 -21.57
CA LEU A 92 8.86 13.09 -21.00
C LEU A 92 7.75 13.47 -21.98
N SER A 93 6.71 12.65 -22.07
CA SER A 93 5.64 12.78 -23.08
C SER A 93 4.67 13.93 -22.80
N SER A 94 4.51 14.33 -21.52
CA SER A 94 3.52 15.31 -21.12
C SER A 94 3.87 16.06 -19.84
N LEU A 95 3.17 17.17 -19.63
CA LEU A 95 3.26 17.97 -18.41
C LEU A 95 2.87 17.17 -17.17
N GLU A 96 1.93 16.23 -17.27
CA GLU A 96 1.54 15.36 -16.17
C GLU A 96 2.72 14.50 -15.72
N PHE A 97 3.41 13.82 -16.65
CA PHE A 97 4.60 13.04 -16.31
C PHE A 97 5.74 13.91 -15.82
N PHE A 98 5.87 15.15 -16.29
CA PHE A 98 6.84 16.10 -15.78
C PHE A 98 6.58 16.42 -14.29
N VAL A 99 5.34 16.76 -13.92
CA VAL A 99 4.95 17.01 -12.53
C VAL A 99 5.15 15.75 -11.69
N LYS A 100 4.73 14.58 -12.18
CA LYS A 100 4.91 13.30 -11.49
C LYS A 100 6.39 13.01 -11.21
N ARG A 101 7.30 13.23 -12.19
CA ARG A 101 8.75 13.03 -12.04
C ARG A 101 9.43 14.01 -11.09
N ASN A 102 8.79 15.11 -10.76
CA ASN A 102 9.29 16.10 -9.81
C ASN A 102 8.43 16.19 -8.54
N SER A 103 7.44 15.29 -8.35
CA SER A 103 6.56 15.27 -7.19
C SER A 103 7.30 14.88 -5.89
N LYS A 104 6.69 15.17 -4.71
CA LYS A 104 7.25 14.86 -3.39
C LYS A 104 7.51 13.35 -3.19
N GLN A 105 6.72 12.50 -3.82
CA GLN A 105 6.70 11.06 -3.61
C GLN A 105 7.63 10.25 -4.53
N ILE A 106 8.15 10.85 -5.59
CA ILE A 106 9.01 10.16 -6.54
C ILE A 106 10.34 9.76 -5.91
N ASP A 107 10.93 8.67 -6.38
CA ASP A 107 12.29 8.27 -5.99
C ASP A 107 13.31 9.37 -6.35
N ARG A 108 14.19 9.70 -5.38
CA ARG A 108 15.18 10.77 -5.49
C ARG A 108 16.20 10.54 -6.62
N GLY A 109 16.51 9.28 -6.94
CA GLY A 109 17.49 8.91 -7.98
C GLY A 109 16.97 9.08 -9.41
N VAL A 110 15.65 9.25 -9.58
CA VAL A 110 15.01 9.42 -10.89
C VAL A 110 14.45 10.82 -11.12
N SER A 111 14.36 11.62 -10.06
CA SER A 111 13.82 12.99 -10.12
C SER A 111 14.69 13.94 -10.95
N GLY A 112 14.07 14.97 -11.53
CA GLY A 112 14.73 16.02 -12.28
C GLY A 112 15.03 15.70 -13.74
N LYS A 113 14.91 14.44 -14.17
CA LYS A 113 15.25 14.01 -15.53
C LYS A 113 14.10 14.32 -16.50
N PHE A 114 14.20 15.42 -17.22
CA PHE A 114 13.23 15.81 -18.23
C PHE A 114 13.60 15.29 -19.62
N ILE A 115 14.87 15.45 -20.04
CA ILE A 115 15.40 14.92 -21.30
C ILE A 115 16.62 14.05 -21.01
N THR A 116 16.82 12.98 -21.78
CA THR A 116 18.01 12.13 -21.73
C THR A 116 18.57 11.97 -23.12
N CYS A 117 19.82 12.38 -23.34
CA CYS A 117 20.53 12.22 -24.60
C CYS A 117 21.59 11.13 -24.50
N TYR A 118 21.85 10.47 -25.61
CA TYR A 118 22.73 9.31 -25.74
C TYR A 118 23.85 9.56 -26.76
N PRO A 119 24.74 10.53 -26.51
CA PRO A 119 25.86 10.80 -27.42
C PRO A 119 26.87 9.64 -27.46
N ASN A 120 27.58 9.49 -28.58
CA ASN A 120 28.78 8.68 -28.61
C ASN A 120 29.91 9.39 -27.87
N GLU A 121 30.90 8.63 -27.41
CA GLU A 121 32.00 9.19 -26.60
C GLU A 121 32.81 10.23 -27.39
N ASN A 122 33.00 10.04 -28.67
CA ASN A 122 33.71 10.99 -29.52
C ASN A 122 32.98 12.33 -29.72
N ASP A 123 31.67 12.33 -29.63
CA ASP A 123 30.82 13.52 -29.82
C ASP A 123 30.51 14.22 -28.50
N LEU A 124 30.76 13.58 -27.35
CA LEU A 124 30.30 13.99 -26.04
C LEU A 124 30.78 15.38 -25.65
N GLU A 125 32.08 15.66 -25.77
CA GLU A 125 32.68 16.96 -25.40
C GLU A 125 32.08 18.11 -26.24
N HIS A 126 32.02 17.92 -27.55
CA HIS A 126 31.45 18.94 -28.45
C HIS A 126 29.97 19.17 -28.19
N PHE A 127 29.21 18.09 -27.96
CA PHE A 127 27.81 18.17 -27.61
C PHE A 127 27.54 18.93 -26.30
N LEU A 128 28.33 18.65 -25.26
CA LEU A 128 28.22 19.33 -23.97
C LEU A 128 28.51 20.83 -24.07
N ASN A 129 29.55 21.22 -24.84
CA ASN A 129 29.92 22.61 -25.01
C ASN A 129 28.85 23.41 -25.77
N ILE A 130 28.23 22.83 -26.81
CA ILE A 130 27.10 23.48 -27.51
C ILE A 130 25.89 23.62 -26.59
N LEU A 131 25.53 22.56 -25.86
CA LEU A 131 24.39 22.60 -24.95
C LEU A 131 24.60 23.62 -23.81
N GLU A 132 25.80 23.67 -23.23
CA GLU A 132 26.13 24.62 -22.18
C GLU A 132 25.90 26.07 -22.65
N GLU A 133 26.47 26.45 -23.82
CA GLU A 133 26.30 27.80 -24.36
C GLU A 133 24.85 28.20 -24.51
N LYS A 134 23.99 27.26 -24.98
CA LYS A 134 22.57 27.49 -25.20
C LYS A 134 21.72 27.43 -23.93
N LEU A 135 22.09 26.62 -22.94
CA LEU A 135 21.28 26.32 -21.75
C LEU A 135 21.74 27.03 -20.47
N LYS A 136 22.86 27.74 -20.43
CA LYS A 136 23.40 28.43 -19.24
C LYS A 136 22.44 29.46 -18.60
N LYS A 137 21.45 29.96 -19.33
CA LYS A 137 20.43 30.88 -18.83
C LYS A 137 19.18 30.21 -18.21
N PHE A 138 19.11 28.91 -18.29
CA PHE A 138 17.98 28.12 -17.79
C PHE A 138 18.34 27.42 -16.49
N ASP A 139 17.30 27.09 -15.71
CA ASP A 139 17.42 26.38 -14.45
C ASP A 139 16.55 25.13 -14.43
N GLY A 140 16.84 24.25 -13.47
CA GLY A 140 16.06 23.07 -13.19
C GLY A 140 16.45 22.41 -11.86
N PRO A 141 15.70 21.41 -11.41
CA PRO A 141 16.05 20.66 -10.19
C PRO A 141 17.41 19.99 -10.34
N TYR A 142 18.18 19.95 -9.25
CA TYR A 142 19.42 19.19 -9.18
C TYR A 142 19.12 17.69 -9.28
N ILE A 143 19.81 16.98 -10.18
CA ILE A 143 19.67 15.53 -10.35
C ILE A 143 20.69 14.81 -9.46
N LEU A 144 20.23 14.24 -8.35
CA LEU A 144 21.08 13.67 -7.29
C LEU A 144 21.92 12.46 -7.74
N SER A 145 21.47 11.70 -8.72
CA SER A 145 22.21 10.54 -9.23
C SER A 145 23.33 10.89 -10.21
N ASP A 146 23.47 12.16 -10.57
CA ASP A 146 24.31 12.64 -11.64
C ASP A 146 25.19 13.80 -11.14
N LYS A 147 26.31 14.09 -11.81
CA LYS A 147 27.15 15.27 -11.54
C LYS A 147 26.77 16.40 -12.51
N LYS A 148 26.59 17.61 -12.00
CA LYS A 148 26.22 18.80 -12.78
C LYS A 148 27.39 19.21 -13.69
N TRP A 149 27.08 19.59 -14.94
CA TRP A 149 28.03 20.13 -15.89
C TRP A 149 28.01 21.65 -15.84
N LYS A 150 29.06 22.23 -15.25
CA LYS A 150 29.23 23.69 -15.09
C LYS A 150 27.96 24.35 -14.52
N GLU A 151 27.61 25.56 -14.99
CA GLU A 151 26.49 26.37 -14.48
C GLU A 151 25.13 26.11 -15.19
N SER A 152 25.07 25.06 -16.02
CA SER A 152 23.87 24.76 -16.82
C SER A 152 23.01 23.63 -16.19
N PRO A 153 21.72 23.47 -16.56
CA PRO A 153 20.87 22.38 -16.08
C PRO A 153 21.17 21.03 -16.78
N ILE A 154 22.45 20.78 -17.06
CA ILE A 154 22.98 19.59 -17.72
C ILE A 154 23.67 18.72 -16.66
N TYR A 155 23.44 17.41 -16.72
CA TYR A 155 23.95 16.45 -15.75
C TYR A 155 24.47 15.20 -16.47
N LEU A 156 25.56 14.64 -16.00
CA LEU A 156 26.15 13.46 -16.59
C LEU A 156 26.19 12.29 -15.62
N ARG A 157 25.96 11.11 -16.20
CA ARG A 157 26.09 9.84 -15.51
C ARG A 157 26.44 8.73 -16.50
N TYR A 158 27.35 7.84 -16.13
CA TYR A 158 27.59 6.62 -16.90
C TYR A 158 26.50 5.58 -16.62
N GLY A 159 25.95 4.93 -17.65
CA GLY A 159 24.86 3.97 -17.45
C GLY A 159 24.46 3.18 -18.69
N VAL A 160 23.54 2.24 -18.54
CA VAL A 160 23.02 1.40 -19.63
C VAL A 160 22.10 2.21 -20.53
N PHE A 161 22.34 2.22 -21.85
CA PHE A 161 21.50 2.89 -22.84
C PHE A 161 20.35 2.01 -23.32
N ARG A 162 20.62 0.72 -23.57
CA ARG A 162 19.69 -0.25 -24.16
C ARG A 162 19.59 -1.49 -23.29
N ASP A 163 18.36 -1.95 -23.07
CA ASP A 163 18.11 -3.22 -22.39
C ASP A 163 18.46 -4.39 -23.30
N SER A 164 19.38 -5.27 -22.86
CA SER A 164 19.99 -6.32 -23.70
C SER A 164 19.12 -7.60 -23.84
N ASN A 165 17.86 -7.58 -23.42
CA ASN A 165 17.07 -8.79 -23.20
C ASN A 165 16.50 -9.49 -24.44
N LYS A 166 16.95 -9.20 -25.67
CA LYS A 166 16.36 -9.87 -26.86
C LYS A 166 17.36 -10.52 -27.83
N GLU A 167 18.65 -10.31 -27.74
CA GLU A 167 19.57 -10.85 -28.77
C GLU A 167 20.69 -11.79 -28.27
N ASP A 168 21.04 -11.87 -26.99
CA ASP A 168 22.20 -12.58 -26.50
C ASP A 168 21.94 -13.77 -25.55
N GLY A 169 20.76 -14.28 -25.45
CA GLY A 169 20.44 -15.55 -24.74
C GLY A 169 20.70 -15.59 -23.24
N TYR A 170 21.03 -14.49 -22.59
CA TYR A 170 21.19 -14.38 -21.14
C TYR A 170 19.96 -13.71 -20.53
N SER A 171 19.14 -14.49 -19.84
CA SER A 171 18.02 -14.02 -19.02
C SER A 171 18.57 -13.41 -17.74
N CYS A 172 18.84 -12.12 -17.73
CA CYS A 172 19.06 -11.34 -16.52
C CYS A 172 18.09 -10.15 -16.49
N ASP A 173 17.20 -10.12 -15.51
CA ASP A 173 16.21 -9.06 -15.24
C ASP A 173 16.86 -7.76 -14.75
N SER A 174 18.13 -7.49 -14.98
CA SER A 174 18.82 -6.35 -14.44
C SER A 174 19.52 -5.55 -15.54
N GLN A 175 19.34 -4.23 -15.48
CA GLN A 175 20.16 -3.30 -16.23
C GLN A 175 21.61 -3.45 -15.74
N THR A 176 22.47 -4.14 -16.50
CA THR A 176 23.84 -4.40 -16.12
C THR A 176 24.82 -3.71 -17.05
N LEU A 177 25.81 -3.04 -16.45
CA LEU A 177 26.99 -2.49 -17.12
C LEU A 177 28.03 -3.59 -17.32
N LYS A 178 28.72 -3.59 -18.47
CA LYS A 178 29.89 -4.44 -18.72
C LYS A 178 31.15 -3.59 -18.62
N ILE A 179 31.96 -3.79 -17.56
CA ILE A 179 33.23 -3.09 -17.33
C ILE A 179 34.33 -4.13 -17.08
N ASN A 180 35.38 -4.10 -17.87
CA ASN A 180 36.49 -5.06 -17.77
C ASN A 180 36.01 -6.53 -17.68
N ASP A 181 35.08 -6.91 -18.58
CA ASP A 181 34.46 -8.24 -18.66
C ASP A 181 33.62 -8.66 -17.42
N LYS A 182 33.40 -7.77 -16.46
CA LYS A 182 32.51 -7.98 -15.33
C LYS A 182 31.17 -7.31 -15.59
N PHE A 183 30.09 -7.98 -15.15
CA PHE A 183 28.76 -7.40 -15.17
C PHE A 183 28.43 -6.80 -13.79
N ILE A 184 28.14 -5.50 -13.78
CA ILE A 184 27.82 -4.72 -12.58
C ILE A 184 26.39 -4.16 -12.72
N LEU A 185 25.60 -4.22 -11.67
CA LEU A 185 24.24 -3.65 -11.68
C LEU A 185 24.30 -2.11 -11.84
N ASP A 186 23.55 -1.56 -12.81
CA ASP A 186 23.38 -0.11 -12.98
C ASP A 186 22.43 0.43 -11.91
N GLN A 187 22.93 0.67 -10.69
CA GLN A 187 22.17 1.19 -9.56
C GLN A 187 21.92 2.69 -9.72
N ARG A 188 20.66 3.11 -9.54
CA ARG A 188 20.24 4.51 -9.56
C ARG A 188 20.16 5.08 -8.14
N LEU A 189 21.31 5.18 -7.49
CA LEU A 189 21.39 5.78 -6.17
C LEU A 189 21.19 7.31 -6.27
N PRO A 190 20.67 7.98 -5.22
CA PRO A 190 20.59 9.44 -5.16
C PRO A 190 21.96 10.06 -4.82
N GLN A 191 22.98 9.58 -5.49
CA GLN A 191 24.39 9.96 -5.36
C GLN A 191 25.10 9.66 -6.67
N PHE A 192 25.93 10.58 -7.13
CA PHE A 192 26.80 10.36 -8.29
C PHE A 192 27.88 9.33 -7.95
N VAL A 193 27.99 8.31 -8.79
CA VAL A 193 29.00 7.27 -8.66
C VAL A 193 29.57 6.94 -10.03
N VAL A 194 30.87 6.96 -10.15
CA VAL A 194 31.59 6.44 -11.33
C VAL A 194 31.86 4.95 -11.11
N PRO A 195 31.45 4.05 -12.02
CA PRO A 195 31.73 2.63 -11.91
C PRO A 195 33.22 2.33 -11.84
N GLU A 196 33.65 1.48 -10.92
CA GLU A 196 35.04 1.08 -10.74
C GLU A 196 35.58 0.41 -12.00
N GLY A 197 36.78 0.86 -12.46
CA GLY A 197 37.44 0.35 -13.64
C GLY A 197 36.95 0.90 -14.98
N LEU A 198 36.05 1.90 -14.95
CA LEU A 198 35.64 2.62 -16.15
C LEU A 198 36.80 3.46 -16.72
N GLN A 199 37.04 3.38 -18.02
CA GLN A 199 37.92 4.32 -18.72
C GLN A 199 37.17 5.64 -18.89
N ILE A 200 37.72 6.70 -18.32
CA ILE A 200 37.13 8.03 -18.33
C ILE A 200 37.79 8.88 -19.41
N PRO A 201 37.05 9.55 -20.30
CA PRO A 201 37.59 10.50 -21.25
C PRO A 201 38.42 11.59 -20.56
N ASP A 202 39.54 11.99 -21.12
CA ASP A 202 40.50 12.92 -20.51
C ASP A 202 39.85 14.25 -20.07
N PHE A 203 38.94 14.79 -20.88
CA PHE A 203 38.25 16.03 -20.58
C PHE A 203 37.27 15.94 -19.40
N LEU A 204 36.86 14.71 -18.99
CA LEU A 204 36.04 14.48 -17.83
C LEU A 204 36.84 14.18 -16.56
N ILE A 205 38.14 13.89 -16.65
CA ILE A 205 38.97 13.53 -15.49
C ILE A 205 39.02 14.68 -14.49
N SER A 206 39.33 15.89 -14.94
CA SER A 206 39.37 17.09 -14.11
C SER A 206 38.00 17.39 -13.53
N TRP A 207 36.93 17.35 -14.33
CA TRP A 207 35.56 17.60 -13.90
C TRP A 207 35.05 16.56 -12.86
N ILE A 208 35.43 15.29 -12.96
CA ILE A 208 35.09 14.28 -11.96
C ILE A 208 35.88 14.48 -10.67
N SER A 209 37.19 14.85 -10.79
CA SER A 209 38.10 15.06 -9.67
C SER A 209 37.96 16.45 -9.01
N GLU A 210 37.37 17.42 -9.70
CA GLU A 210 36.93 18.65 -9.05
C GLU A 210 35.94 18.24 -7.94
N GLU A 211 36.45 18.05 -6.73
CA GLU A 211 35.65 18.31 -5.53
C GLU A 211 35.13 19.72 -5.76
N ASP A 212 33.82 19.95 -5.56
CA ASP A 212 33.30 21.29 -5.57
C ASP A 212 34.24 22.09 -4.65
N GLU A 213 35.21 22.83 -5.24
CA GLU A 213 36.10 23.68 -4.49
C GLU A 213 35.18 24.66 -3.80
N ILE A 214 34.85 24.36 -2.57
CA ILE A 214 34.28 25.31 -1.63
C ILE A 214 35.37 26.35 -1.55
N ASP A 215 35.19 27.42 -2.27
CA ASP A 215 36.07 28.58 -2.24
C ASP A 215 36.26 28.91 -0.75
N ASP A 216 37.45 28.65 -0.19
CA ASP A 216 37.75 28.81 1.25
C ASP A 216 37.44 30.24 1.76
N LYS A 217 37.10 31.16 0.85
CA LYS A 217 36.64 32.53 1.13
C LYS A 217 35.17 32.62 1.53
N ASP A 218 34.35 31.62 1.19
CA ASP A 218 32.92 31.51 1.55
C ASP A 218 32.66 30.13 2.25
N SER A 219 33.43 29.81 3.28
CA SER A 219 33.08 28.72 4.19
C SER A 219 31.75 29.06 4.84
N TYR A 220 30.64 28.71 4.20
CA TYR A 220 29.30 28.78 4.80
C TYR A 220 29.29 27.87 6.03
N VAL A 221 29.61 28.44 7.18
CA VAL A 221 29.39 27.77 8.46
C VAL A 221 27.89 27.60 8.56
N MET A 222 27.41 26.33 8.53
CA MET A 222 26.00 26.07 8.78
C MET A 222 25.64 26.69 10.15
N PRO A 223 24.61 27.54 10.20
CA PRO A 223 24.22 28.18 11.47
C PRO A 223 23.61 27.21 12.48
N PHE A 224 23.41 25.94 12.07
CA PHE A 224 22.88 24.86 12.88
C PHE A 224 23.68 23.58 12.67
N LEU A 225 23.63 22.69 13.65
CA LEU A 225 24.23 21.35 13.58
C LEU A 225 23.14 20.32 13.25
N ILE A 226 23.38 19.48 12.25
CA ILE A 226 22.55 18.31 11.94
C ILE A 226 23.09 17.11 12.74
N GLU A 227 22.23 16.50 13.57
CA GLU A 227 22.60 15.32 14.35
C GLU A 227 22.21 14.00 13.67
N LYS A 228 20.96 13.93 13.17
CA LYS A 228 20.47 12.73 12.49
C LYS A 228 19.31 13.00 11.54
N PRO A 229 19.19 12.24 10.43
CA PRO A 229 18.02 12.32 9.57
C PRO A 229 16.81 11.67 10.25
N ILE A 230 15.63 12.23 9.99
CA ILE A 230 14.31 11.67 10.36
C ILE A 230 13.70 10.99 9.12
N ILE A 231 13.60 11.72 8.01
CA ILE A 231 13.01 11.22 6.77
C ILE A 231 13.58 11.94 5.56
N PHE A 232 13.62 11.25 4.43
CA PHE A 232 13.94 11.82 3.12
C PHE A 232 12.75 11.72 2.18
N SER A 233 12.56 12.75 1.38
CA SER A 233 11.65 12.79 0.24
C SER A 233 12.33 13.47 -0.95
N ASN A 234 11.66 13.49 -2.11
CA ASN A 234 12.21 14.24 -3.24
C ASN A 234 12.26 15.75 -2.96
N SER A 235 11.44 16.27 -2.09
CA SER A 235 11.44 17.69 -1.70
C SER A 235 12.68 18.09 -0.89
N GLY A 236 13.34 17.15 -0.19
CA GLY A 236 14.46 17.36 0.71
C GLY A 236 14.45 16.40 1.88
N GLY A 237 15.32 16.64 2.85
CA GLY A 237 15.42 15.92 4.12
C GLY A 237 14.77 16.67 5.28
N ILE A 238 14.36 15.92 6.31
CA ILE A 238 14.00 16.45 7.62
C ILE A 238 14.96 15.83 8.61
N TYR A 239 15.59 16.67 9.45
CA TYR A 239 16.65 16.28 10.36
C TYR A 239 16.38 16.77 11.77
N ARG A 240 16.87 16.04 12.76
CA ARG A 240 17.10 16.60 14.10
C ARG A 240 18.45 17.28 14.15
N GLY A 241 18.51 18.39 14.88
CA GLY A 241 19.74 19.15 15.04
C GLY A 241 19.71 20.08 16.24
N VAL A 242 20.73 20.94 16.30
CA VAL A 242 20.91 21.94 17.35
C VAL A 242 21.14 23.32 16.72
N PHE A 243 20.44 24.32 17.24
CA PHE A 243 20.59 25.72 16.89
C PHE A 243 20.71 26.54 18.20
N ASN A 244 21.82 27.24 18.39
CA ASN A 244 22.09 28.00 19.64
C ASN A 244 21.80 27.20 20.91
N ASN A 245 22.31 25.98 21.01
CA ASN A 245 22.13 25.02 22.12
C ASN A 245 20.68 24.57 22.34
N THR A 246 19.76 24.86 21.42
CA THR A 246 18.37 24.41 21.47
C THR A 246 18.16 23.27 20.47
N LYS A 247 17.43 22.23 20.86
CA LYS A 247 17.01 21.15 19.94
C LYS A 247 16.05 21.69 18.89
N VAL A 248 16.30 21.34 17.64
CA VAL A 248 15.54 21.85 16.50
C VAL A 248 15.22 20.75 15.49
N ILE A 249 14.19 21.02 14.69
CA ILE A 249 13.91 20.32 13.45
C ILE A 249 14.41 21.18 12.30
N VAL A 250 15.26 20.61 11.46
CA VAL A 250 15.78 21.25 10.25
C VAL A 250 15.10 20.63 9.04
N ARG A 251 14.36 21.43 8.31
CA ARG A 251 13.69 21.02 7.05
C ARG A 251 14.49 21.58 5.87
N GLU A 252 14.99 20.69 5.03
CA GLU A 252 15.61 21.03 3.74
C GLU A 252 14.53 21.12 2.66
N ALA A 253 14.63 22.12 1.80
CA ALA A 253 13.78 22.30 0.63
C ALA A 253 14.64 22.46 -0.63
N ARG A 254 14.55 21.51 -1.55
CA ARG A 254 15.26 21.50 -2.82
C ARG A 254 14.46 22.29 -3.86
N PRO A 255 15.08 23.27 -4.54
CA PRO A 255 14.41 24.03 -5.59
C PRO A 255 13.84 23.17 -6.70
N TYR A 256 12.69 23.56 -7.21
CA TYR A 256 11.99 22.94 -8.35
C TYR A 256 11.63 21.46 -8.18
N THR A 257 11.68 20.94 -6.95
CA THR A 257 11.28 19.59 -6.60
C THR A 257 10.06 19.59 -5.69
N GLY A 258 9.43 18.43 -5.50
CA GLY A 258 8.21 18.34 -4.72
C GLY A 258 7.07 19.16 -5.33
N ILE A 259 7.02 19.23 -6.66
CA ILE A 259 6.02 20.04 -7.37
C ILE A 259 4.64 19.41 -7.15
N GLU A 260 3.69 20.27 -6.80
CA GLU A 260 2.26 19.92 -6.73
C GLU A 260 1.54 20.37 -8.01
N ASN A 261 0.32 19.87 -8.23
CA ASN A 261 -0.48 20.22 -9.41
C ASN A 261 -0.83 21.73 -9.51
N ASN A 262 -0.68 22.48 -8.42
CA ASN A 262 -0.81 23.95 -8.39
C ASN A 262 0.49 24.67 -8.79
N GLY A 263 1.56 23.95 -9.13
CA GLY A 263 2.87 24.47 -9.50
C GLY A 263 3.79 24.88 -8.33
N LEU A 264 3.35 24.72 -7.07
CA LEU A 264 4.17 25.04 -5.91
C LEU A 264 5.23 23.94 -5.68
N ASP A 265 6.48 24.36 -5.55
CA ASP A 265 7.62 23.52 -5.22
C ASP A 265 7.90 23.48 -3.70
N ALA A 266 8.89 22.70 -3.30
CA ALA A 266 9.30 22.56 -1.90
C ALA A 266 9.72 23.89 -1.26
N VAL A 267 10.44 24.74 -2.00
CA VAL A 267 10.90 26.04 -1.50
C VAL A 267 9.73 26.98 -1.25
N SER A 268 8.77 27.03 -2.17
CA SER A 268 7.56 27.85 -2.03
C SER A 268 6.74 27.44 -0.80
N ARG A 269 6.59 26.12 -0.54
CA ARG A 269 5.89 25.63 0.66
C ARG A 269 6.65 25.95 1.94
N THR A 270 7.96 25.73 1.99
CA THR A 270 8.78 26.03 3.16
C THR A 270 8.78 27.54 3.48
N LYS A 271 8.77 28.40 2.45
CA LYS A 271 8.59 29.84 2.62
C LYS A 271 7.20 30.17 3.19
N SER A 272 6.16 29.50 2.73
CA SER A 272 4.81 29.64 3.27
C SER A 272 4.75 29.24 4.75
N GLU A 273 5.36 28.11 5.11
CA GLU A 273 5.45 27.67 6.51
C GLU A 273 6.15 28.70 7.39
N LYS A 274 7.30 29.22 6.96
CA LYS A 274 8.03 30.29 7.68
C LYS A 274 7.13 31.48 7.96
N LEU A 275 6.40 31.96 6.95
CA LEU A 275 5.51 33.12 7.11
C LEU A 275 4.33 32.84 8.04
N ALA A 276 3.82 31.62 8.07
CA ALA A 276 2.78 31.20 9.03
C ALA A 276 3.33 31.21 10.45
N LEU A 277 4.46 30.53 10.67
CA LEU A 277 5.09 30.43 11.99
C LEU A 277 5.46 31.80 12.59
N ASP A 278 5.96 32.73 11.78
CA ASP A 278 6.23 34.09 12.24
C ASP A 278 4.98 34.78 12.81
N LYS A 279 3.83 34.64 12.15
CA LYS A 279 2.57 35.24 12.58
C LYS A 279 1.93 34.52 13.77
N LEU A 280 2.25 33.24 13.94
CA LEU A 280 1.70 32.38 14.99
C LEU A 280 2.62 32.24 16.21
N SER A 281 3.76 32.92 16.24
CA SER A 281 4.83 32.77 17.25
C SER A 281 4.38 32.97 18.70
N ASN A 282 3.26 33.66 18.94
CA ASN A 282 2.72 33.89 20.28
C ASN A 282 1.60 32.87 20.66
N ILE A 283 1.33 31.87 19.81
CA ILE A 283 0.28 30.90 20.07
C ILE A 283 0.93 29.67 20.71
N GLU A 284 0.54 29.40 21.95
CA GLU A 284 0.93 28.19 22.66
C GLU A 284 0.53 26.92 21.84
N GLY A 285 1.45 25.97 21.70
CA GLY A 285 1.24 24.76 20.90
C GLY A 285 1.63 24.91 19.41
N VAL A 286 2.16 26.05 18.99
CA VAL A 286 2.74 26.23 17.65
C VAL A 286 4.27 26.35 17.78
N PRO A 287 5.08 25.64 16.96
CA PRO A 287 6.54 25.74 17.03
C PRO A 287 7.06 27.12 16.64
N ASN A 288 8.12 27.57 17.30
CA ASN A 288 8.84 28.78 16.90
C ASN A 288 9.71 28.52 15.66
N CYS A 289 9.82 29.51 14.78
CA CYS A 289 10.78 29.54 13.69
C CYS A 289 12.03 30.27 14.17
N TYR A 290 13.19 29.60 14.14
CA TYR A 290 14.44 30.16 14.60
C TYR A 290 15.30 30.69 13.47
N TRP A 291 15.29 30.05 12.30
CA TRP A 291 16.07 30.48 11.16
C TRP A 291 15.45 30.00 9.84
N TYR A 292 15.62 30.76 8.77
CA TYR A 292 15.27 30.41 7.41
C TYR A 292 16.25 31.06 6.45
N GLY A 293 16.81 30.31 5.52
CA GLY A 293 17.72 30.85 4.53
C GLY A 293 18.15 29.84 3.47
N LYS A 294 18.92 30.33 2.50
CA LYS A 294 19.54 29.52 1.45
C LYS A 294 20.96 29.18 1.88
N LEU A 295 21.31 27.90 1.79
CA LEU A 295 22.69 27.39 1.94
C LEU A 295 22.96 26.50 0.72
N TRP A 296 24.03 26.82 0.00
CA TRP A 296 24.30 26.25 -1.32
C TRP A 296 23.09 26.39 -2.25
N ASP A 297 22.63 25.31 -2.83
CA ASP A 297 21.48 25.31 -3.73
C ASP A 297 20.13 25.13 -3.00
N ASN A 298 20.14 24.68 -1.73
CA ASN A 298 18.92 24.36 -1.01
C ASN A 298 18.52 25.44 0.00
N TYR A 299 17.23 25.47 0.33
CA TYR A 299 16.69 26.28 1.41
C TYR A 299 16.48 25.42 2.65
N TYR A 300 16.65 26.07 3.81
CA TYR A 300 16.47 25.39 5.09
C TYR A 300 15.56 26.20 6.00
N LEU A 301 14.67 25.53 6.69
CA LEU A 301 13.83 26.06 7.76
C LEU A 301 14.19 25.38 9.05
N VAL A 302 14.55 26.14 10.08
CA VAL A 302 14.90 25.65 11.42
C VAL A 302 13.80 26.03 12.38
N THR A 303 13.12 25.04 12.93
CA THR A 303 11.99 25.21 13.85
C THR A 303 12.27 24.53 15.18
N GLU A 304 11.56 24.96 16.20
CA GLU A 304 11.56 24.34 17.50
C GLU A 304 11.20 22.83 17.40
N GLU A 305 11.98 21.95 18.03
CA GLU A 305 11.58 20.57 18.21
C GLU A 305 10.57 20.49 19.36
N ARG A 306 9.35 20.09 19.08
CA ARG A 306 8.33 19.81 20.09
C ARG A 306 8.54 18.42 20.68
N GLU A 307 8.66 18.34 21.99
CA GLU A 307 8.81 17.08 22.72
C GLU A 307 7.51 16.26 22.62
N GLY A 308 7.66 14.93 22.54
CA GLY A 308 6.53 14.02 22.50
C GLY A 308 6.51 13.08 21.31
N VAL A 309 5.34 12.52 21.03
CA VAL A 309 5.06 11.60 19.93
C VAL A 309 3.89 12.08 19.09
N ALA A 310 3.84 11.72 17.81
CA ALA A 310 2.69 12.03 16.96
C ALA A 310 1.42 11.35 17.52
N LEU A 311 0.27 12.04 17.42
CA LEU A 311 -1.00 11.61 18.00
C LEU A 311 -1.46 10.23 17.51
N ASN A 312 -1.13 9.83 16.28
CA ASN A 312 -1.40 8.48 15.80
C ASN A 312 -0.59 7.41 16.56
N HIS A 313 0.65 7.73 16.94
CA HIS A 313 1.48 6.84 17.76
C HIS A 313 1.01 6.82 19.21
N TRP A 314 0.66 8.00 19.76
CA TRP A 314 0.02 8.11 21.08
C TRP A 314 -1.25 7.27 21.15
N LEU A 315 -2.10 7.32 20.10
CA LEU A 315 -3.34 6.54 20.02
C LEU A 315 -3.06 5.04 20.09
N THR A 316 -2.06 4.53 19.36
CA THR A 316 -1.72 3.09 19.40
C THR A 316 -1.24 2.62 20.77
N GLN A 317 -0.70 3.50 21.59
CA GLN A 317 -0.23 3.19 22.94
C GLN A 317 -1.31 3.31 24.01
N ASN A 318 -2.33 4.13 23.76
CA ASN A 318 -3.31 4.50 24.79
C ASN A 318 -4.76 4.08 24.46
N TYR A 319 -5.01 3.58 23.23
CA TYR A 319 -6.37 3.20 22.86
C TYR A 319 -6.83 1.97 23.65
N PRO A 320 -8.01 2.05 24.33
CA PRO A 320 -8.40 1.02 25.31
C PRO A 320 -8.57 -0.38 24.74
N LEU A 321 -8.89 -0.49 23.48
CA LEU A 321 -9.12 -1.78 22.82
C LEU A 321 -7.85 -2.59 22.53
N TYR A 322 -6.67 -2.00 22.71
CA TYR A 322 -5.39 -2.70 22.55
C TYR A 322 -4.88 -3.33 23.86
N ASP A 323 -5.55 -3.11 25.01
CA ASP A 323 -5.13 -3.65 26.30
C ASP A 323 -6.26 -4.46 26.95
N GLU A 324 -6.13 -5.78 27.06
CA GLU A 324 -7.13 -6.69 27.68
C GLU A 324 -7.34 -6.48 29.19
N LYS A 325 -6.43 -5.79 29.87
CA LYS A 325 -6.48 -5.53 31.30
C LYS A 325 -6.91 -4.10 31.62
N TYR A 326 -8.01 -3.67 31.00
CA TYR A 326 -8.61 -2.40 31.37
C TYR A 326 -9.35 -2.56 32.68
N ASP A 327 -8.83 -1.98 33.76
CA ASP A 327 -9.62 -1.73 34.94
C ASP A 327 -10.46 -0.45 34.75
N GLU A 328 -11.58 -0.37 35.49
CA GLU A 328 -12.53 0.73 35.43
C GLU A 328 -11.86 2.11 35.66
N LYS A 329 -10.74 2.15 36.39
CA LYS A 329 -9.99 3.35 36.74
C LYS A 329 -9.09 3.85 35.60
N THR A 330 -8.57 2.95 34.79
CA THR A 330 -7.78 3.27 33.59
C THR A 330 -8.67 3.67 32.44
N SER A 331 -9.84 3.06 32.34
CA SER A 331 -10.86 3.35 31.30
C SER A 331 -11.42 4.77 31.47
N ASN A 332 -11.82 5.17 32.65
CA ASN A 332 -12.37 6.50 32.91
C ASN A 332 -11.41 7.65 32.58
N ASN A 333 -10.11 7.36 32.50
CA ASN A 333 -9.10 8.37 32.18
C ASN A 333 -8.96 8.62 30.66
N TYR A 334 -9.22 7.63 29.80
CA TYR A 334 -9.03 7.78 28.34
C TYR A 334 -9.94 8.85 27.74
N LEU A 335 -11.26 8.79 27.99
CA LEU A 335 -12.23 9.77 27.47
C LEU A 335 -11.93 11.19 27.94
N SER A 336 -11.53 11.34 29.19
CA SER A 336 -11.11 12.63 29.76
C SER A 336 -9.85 13.17 29.05
N ARG A 337 -8.86 12.32 28.81
CA ARG A 337 -7.63 12.70 28.11
C ARG A 337 -7.90 13.11 26.66
N ILE A 338 -8.65 12.32 25.89
CA ILE A 338 -8.94 12.67 24.49
C ILE A 338 -9.84 13.92 24.41
N THR A 339 -10.74 14.15 25.37
CA THR A 339 -11.51 15.40 25.45
C THR A 339 -10.58 16.60 25.62
N SER A 340 -9.66 16.53 26.57
CA SER A 340 -8.67 17.60 26.82
C SER A 340 -7.77 17.83 25.58
N ILE A 341 -7.29 16.77 24.94
CA ILE A 341 -6.49 16.86 23.70
C ILE A 341 -7.26 17.60 22.61
N VAL A 342 -8.52 17.22 22.36
CA VAL A 342 -9.35 17.87 21.33
C VAL A 342 -9.63 19.34 21.68
N GLU A 343 -9.90 19.66 22.93
CA GLU A 343 -10.11 21.04 23.38
C GLU A 343 -8.85 21.91 23.18
N GLN A 344 -7.66 21.37 23.43
CA GLN A 344 -6.40 22.08 23.15
C GLN A 344 -6.23 22.32 21.65
N ILE A 345 -6.50 21.31 20.78
CA ILE A 345 -6.46 21.48 19.32
C ILE A 345 -7.44 22.58 18.89
N ILE A 346 -8.66 22.59 19.43
CA ILE A 346 -9.67 23.63 19.17
C ILE A 346 -9.14 25.02 19.56
N LYS A 347 -8.44 25.14 20.71
CA LYS A 347 -7.84 26.41 21.19
C LYS A 347 -6.79 26.92 20.20
N ILE A 348 -5.86 26.05 19.77
CA ILE A 348 -4.80 26.39 18.80
C ILE A 348 -5.40 26.86 17.48
N VAL A 349 -6.34 26.07 16.92
CA VAL A 349 -6.97 26.37 15.63
C VAL A 349 -7.77 27.67 15.68
N LYS A 350 -8.54 27.92 16.73
CA LYS A 350 -9.24 29.19 16.93
C LYS A 350 -8.28 30.38 16.98
N SER A 351 -7.18 30.24 17.70
CA SER A 351 -6.17 31.32 17.81
C SER A 351 -5.50 31.60 16.46
N ALA A 352 -5.19 30.56 15.69
CA ALA A 352 -4.65 30.71 14.34
C ALA A 352 -5.67 31.39 13.39
N HIS A 353 -6.94 30.97 13.41
CA HIS A 353 -8.00 31.60 12.59
C HIS A 353 -8.24 33.06 12.95
N ALA A 354 -8.05 33.46 14.21
CA ALA A 354 -8.13 34.85 14.63
C ALA A 354 -7.03 35.73 13.94
N THR A 355 -5.89 35.16 13.59
CA THR A 355 -4.83 35.82 12.81
C THR A 355 -5.01 35.68 11.30
N LYS A 356 -6.11 35.08 10.83
CA LYS A 356 -6.40 34.77 9.42
C LYS A 356 -5.42 33.75 8.81
N ILE A 357 -4.85 32.88 9.62
CA ILE A 357 -4.01 31.76 9.18
C ILE A 357 -4.82 30.48 9.34
N TYR A 358 -4.87 29.67 8.26
CA TYR A 358 -5.59 28.40 8.19
C TYR A 358 -4.60 27.31 7.84
N HIS A 359 -4.59 26.20 8.60
CA HIS A 359 -3.58 25.14 8.52
C HIS A 359 -3.68 24.29 7.24
N GLN A 360 -4.88 23.87 6.86
CA GLN A 360 -5.28 23.11 5.68
C GLN A 360 -4.88 21.63 5.67
N ASP A 361 -4.11 21.14 6.66
CA ASP A 361 -3.66 19.75 6.74
C ASP A 361 -3.66 19.24 8.20
N ILE A 362 -4.79 19.39 8.88
CA ILE A 362 -4.96 18.92 10.27
C ILE A 362 -5.27 17.43 10.26
N HIS A 363 -4.29 16.63 10.73
CA HIS A 363 -4.44 15.18 10.88
C HIS A 363 -3.51 14.63 11.98
N MET A 364 -3.70 13.34 12.34
CA MET A 364 -3.06 12.69 13.49
C MET A 364 -1.52 12.78 13.53
N LYS A 365 -0.83 12.85 12.38
CA LYS A 365 0.64 12.93 12.32
C LYS A 365 1.18 14.34 12.51
N ASN A 366 0.36 15.36 12.26
CA ASN A 366 0.73 16.76 12.42
C ASN A 366 0.42 17.31 13.82
N ILE A 367 0.02 16.43 14.74
CA ILE A 367 -0.24 16.76 16.15
C ILE A 367 0.74 15.98 17.00
N ILE A 368 1.53 16.70 17.81
CA ILE A 368 2.47 16.09 18.78
C ILE A 368 1.87 16.19 20.17
N ILE A 369 1.98 15.09 20.90
CA ILE A 369 1.51 14.98 22.28
C ILE A 369 2.71 14.65 23.19
N ASP A 370 2.94 15.47 24.21
CA ASP A 370 3.98 15.22 25.20
C ASP A 370 3.53 14.26 26.31
N THR A 371 4.41 14.01 27.28
CA THR A 371 4.14 13.11 28.41
C THR A 371 3.07 13.62 29.38
N GLN A 372 2.66 14.87 29.28
CA GLN A 372 1.63 15.53 30.10
C GLN A 372 0.34 15.77 29.32
N ASP A 373 0.21 15.19 28.12
CA ASP A 373 -0.88 15.39 27.17
C ASP A 373 -1.02 16.84 26.65
N ASN A 374 0.07 17.63 26.69
CA ASN A 374 0.08 18.94 26.04
C ASN A 374 0.19 18.75 24.51
N VAL A 375 -0.59 19.56 23.79
CA VAL A 375 -0.74 19.46 22.33
C VAL A 375 0.13 20.49 21.62
N SER A 376 0.82 20.04 20.56
CA SER A 376 1.45 20.94 19.59
C SER A 376 1.00 20.60 18.18
N LEU A 377 0.60 21.62 17.40
CA LEU A 377 0.22 21.50 15.99
C LEU A 377 1.40 21.94 15.12
N ILE A 378 1.91 21.01 14.31
CA ILE A 378 3.13 21.19 13.49
C ILE A 378 2.81 21.12 12.00
N ASP A 379 3.79 21.39 11.15
CA ASP A 379 3.72 21.25 9.67
C ASP A 379 2.73 22.23 9.01
N TRP A 380 3.04 23.53 9.10
CA TRP A 380 2.24 24.61 8.55
C TRP A 380 2.54 24.90 7.06
N GLU A 381 3.16 23.97 6.33
CA GLU A 381 3.58 24.16 4.93
C GLU A 381 2.41 24.40 3.95
N GLN A 382 1.21 23.90 4.28
CA GLN A 382 0.01 24.05 3.46
C GLN A 382 -0.86 25.26 3.84
N SER A 383 -0.41 26.09 4.78
CA SER A 383 -1.21 27.19 5.30
C SER A 383 -1.63 28.20 4.25
N VAL A 384 -2.85 28.71 4.38
CA VAL A 384 -3.38 29.84 3.61
C VAL A 384 -3.63 31.04 4.52
N TYR A 385 -3.53 32.27 3.95
CA TYR A 385 -3.45 33.50 4.72
C TYR A 385 -4.72 34.37 4.70
N ASN A 386 -5.76 33.92 4.02
CA ASN A 386 -7.05 34.57 4.02
C ASN A 386 -8.14 33.60 3.50
N GLU A 387 -9.40 33.91 3.79
CA GLU A 387 -10.57 33.12 3.42
C GLU A 387 -10.82 33.04 1.89
N LYS A 388 -10.24 33.97 1.13
CA LYS A 388 -10.38 34.05 -0.33
C LYS A 388 -9.26 33.32 -1.08
N ASP A 389 -8.28 32.79 -0.36
CA ASP A 389 -7.19 32.04 -0.97
C ASP A 389 -7.74 30.76 -1.60
N LYS A 390 -7.63 30.67 -2.94
CA LYS A 390 -8.13 29.56 -3.72
C LYS A 390 -7.07 28.49 -4.01
N ARG A 391 -5.89 28.60 -3.40
CA ARG A 391 -4.88 27.55 -3.51
C ARG A 391 -5.49 26.25 -2.99
N ARG A 392 -5.64 25.26 -3.85
CA ARG A 392 -6.15 23.95 -3.50
C ARG A 392 -4.99 22.98 -3.49
N HIS A 393 -4.70 22.45 -2.33
CA HIS A 393 -3.84 21.28 -2.24
C HIS A 393 -4.65 20.06 -2.69
N LEU A 394 -4.13 19.28 -3.62
CA LEU A 394 -4.81 18.12 -4.18
C LEU A 394 -4.48 16.81 -3.44
N VAL A 395 -3.53 16.86 -2.52
CA VAL A 395 -3.11 15.74 -1.69
C VAL A 395 -3.44 16.05 -0.23
N ALA A 396 -4.07 15.14 0.46
CA ALA A 396 -4.38 15.23 1.89
C ALA A 396 -4.31 13.84 2.55
N ALA A 397 -4.19 13.80 3.87
CA ALA A 397 -4.25 12.55 4.60
C ALA A 397 -5.64 11.90 4.42
N PRO A 398 -5.71 10.60 4.04
CA PRO A 398 -6.97 9.89 3.85
C PRO A 398 -7.88 10.00 5.07
N GLY A 399 -9.14 10.34 4.85
CA GLY A 399 -10.16 10.52 5.88
C GLY A 399 -10.19 11.89 6.54
N PHE A 400 -9.14 12.72 6.37
CA PHE A 400 -9.03 14.02 7.06
C PHE A 400 -9.39 15.23 6.19
N ARG A 401 -9.74 15.03 4.94
CA ARG A 401 -10.19 16.09 4.05
C ARG A 401 -11.39 15.67 3.23
N ASN A 402 -12.42 16.53 3.21
CA ASN A 402 -13.54 16.35 2.32
C ASN A 402 -13.52 17.46 1.24
N TRP A 403 -13.47 17.05 0.00
CA TRP A 403 -13.35 17.94 -1.18
C TRP A 403 -14.60 18.78 -1.46
N GLY A 404 -15.70 18.51 -0.76
CA GLY A 404 -16.92 19.32 -0.79
C GLY A 404 -16.81 20.62 0.00
N TYR A 405 -15.84 20.75 0.92
CA TYR A 405 -15.60 21.98 1.65
C TYR A 405 -14.70 22.91 0.84
N THR A 406 -15.08 24.15 0.73
CA THR A 406 -14.43 25.15 -0.13
C THR A 406 -13.80 26.30 0.64
N THR A 407 -14.16 26.50 1.90
CA THR A 407 -13.58 27.55 2.74
C THR A 407 -12.42 26.99 3.56
N PRO A 408 -11.31 27.74 3.69
CA PRO A 408 -10.17 27.29 4.50
C PRO A 408 -10.56 26.96 5.94
N GLU A 409 -11.46 27.72 6.52
CA GLU A 409 -11.95 27.51 7.89
C GLU A 409 -12.68 26.15 8.03
N ASN A 410 -13.58 25.81 7.09
CA ASN A 410 -14.33 24.55 7.17
C ASN A 410 -13.42 23.35 6.94
N ILE A 411 -12.36 23.49 6.14
CA ILE A 411 -11.36 22.44 5.94
C ILE A 411 -10.65 22.13 7.26
N ASP A 412 -10.19 23.14 7.97
CA ASP A 412 -9.53 22.96 9.28
C ASP A 412 -10.47 22.36 10.32
N TRP A 413 -11.71 22.86 10.43
CA TRP A 413 -12.68 22.29 11.36
C TRP A 413 -13.05 20.84 11.02
N TYR A 414 -13.09 20.49 9.73
CA TYR A 414 -13.28 19.11 9.33
C TYR A 414 -12.10 18.24 9.77
N GLY A 415 -10.86 18.70 9.62
CA GLY A 415 -9.67 18.01 10.11
C GLY A 415 -9.74 17.77 11.63
N VAL A 416 -10.11 18.79 12.42
CA VAL A 416 -10.31 18.65 13.87
C VAL A 416 -11.40 17.65 14.21
N TYR A 417 -12.54 17.71 13.52
CA TYR A 417 -13.65 16.76 13.70
C TYR A 417 -13.20 15.31 13.43
N GLN A 418 -12.42 15.10 12.36
CA GLN A 418 -11.92 13.77 12.02
C GLN A 418 -10.84 13.26 12.98
N VAL A 419 -10.03 14.16 13.54
CA VAL A 419 -9.12 13.82 14.65
C VAL A 419 -9.93 13.33 15.85
N ALA A 420 -10.97 14.07 16.25
CA ALA A 420 -11.81 13.69 17.37
C ALA A 420 -12.54 12.37 17.12
N ASN A 421 -13.07 12.14 15.91
CA ASN A 421 -13.65 10.83 15.54
C ASN A 421 -12.65 9.69 15.59
N THR A 422 -11.39 9.92 15.10
CA THR A 422 -10.35 8.91 15.11
C THR A 422 -9.96 8.50 16.54
N LEU A 423 -9.95 9.44 17.46
CA LEU A 423 -9.70 9.15 18.88
C LEU A 423 -10.81 8.30 19.49
N LEU A 424 -12.06 8.44 19.05
CA LEU A 424 -13.18 7.61 19.48
C LEU A 424 -13.19 6.24 18.79
N TYR A 425 -12.98 6.23 17.46
CA TYR A 425 -13.00 5.02 16.63
C TYR A 425 -12.01 5.13 15.46
N PRO A 426 -10.89 4.39 15.47
CA PRO A 426 -9.78 4.63 14.55
C PRO A 426 -10.00 4.31 13.06
N ALA A 427 -11.15 3.80 12.66
CA ALA A 427 -11.47 3.43 11.26
C ALA A 427 -12.03 4.58 10.43
N ILE A 428 -11.36 5.76 10.43
CA ILE A 428 -11.89 7.00 9.83
C ILE A 428 -11.71 7.12 8.31
N VAL A 429 -10.84 6.32 7.69
CA VAL A 429 -10.46 6.47 6.27
C VAL A 429 -11.67 6.36 5.33
N GLN A 430 -12.69 5.58 5.70
CA GLN A 430 -13.94 5.43 4.93
C GLN A 430 -14.74 6.73 4.79
N SER A 431 -14.46 7.76 5.58
CA SER A 431 -15.11 9.07 5.46
C SER A 431 -14.88 9.77 4.11
N ASP A 432 -13.85 9.37 3.36
CA ASP A 432 -13.62 9.85 1.99
C ASP A 432 -14.65 9.30 0.99
N LEU A 433 -15.22 8.12 1.29
CA LEU A 433 -16.24 7.46 0.48
C LEU A 433 -17.67 7.78 0.93
N VAL A 434 -17.87 7.95 2.24
CA VAL A 434 -19.19 7.92 2.86
C VAL A 434 -19.52 9.25 3.51
N TYR A 435 -20.54 9.92 2.98
CA TYR A 435 -21.04 11.15 3.59
C TYR A 435 -21.70 10.89 4.94
N GLY A 436 -21.23 11.59 5.97
CA GLY A 436 -21.78 11.41 7.33
C GLY A 436 -21.23 10.18 8.08
N TYR A 437 -20.14 9.60 7.61
CA TYR A 437 -19.50 8.45 8.25
C TYR A 437 -19.16 8.65 9.72
N GLY A 438 -18.85 9.89 10.14
CA GLY A 438 -18.62 10.22 11.55
C GLY A 438 -19.78 9.85 12.49
N LYS A 439 -21.03 9.80 12.01
CA LYS A 439 -22.15 9.29 12.81
C LYS A 439 -22.05 7.77 13.03
N GLN A 440 -21.66 7.01 12.01
CA GLN A 440 -21.45 5.57 12.12
C GLN A 440 -20.30 5.24 13.07
N THR A 441 -19.18 5.96 12.96
CA THR A 441 -18.03 5.80 13.87
C THR A 441 -18.37 6.17 15.31
N SER A 442 -19.20 7.19 15.51
CA SER A 442 -19.69 7.55 16.85
C SER A 442 -20.53 6.42 17.47
N ILE A 443 -21.43 5.82 16.70
CA ILE A 443 -22.25 4.69 17.17
C ILE A 443 -21.36 3.46 17.45
N ALA A 444 -20.49 3.09 16.51
CA ALA A 444 -19.60 1.95 16.69
C ALA A 444 -18.65 2.14 17.88
N GLY A 445 -18.03 3.31 17.99
CA GLY A 445 -17.15 3.65 19.11
C GLY A 445 -17.87 3.63 20.45
N SER A 446 -19.09 4.16 20.53
CA SER A 446 -19.91 4.12 21.76
C SER A 446 -20.21 2.69 22.19
N LYS A 447 -20.67 1.82 21.26
CA LYS A 447 -20.97 0.40 21.55
C LYS A 447 -19.72 -0.33 22.08
N ILE A 448 -18.56 -0.06 21.49
CA ILE A 448 -17.28 -0.65 21.95
C ILE A 448 -16.94 -0.15 23.36
N LEU A 449 -17.02 1.15 23.61
CA LEU A 449 -16.73 1.72 24.91
C LEU A 449 -17.69 1.21 25.99
N GLU A 450 -18.97 1.00 25.66
CA GLU A 450 -19.96 0.38 26.56
C GLU A 450 -19.58 -1.06 26.93
N LYS A 451 -19.05 -1.87 25.99
CA LYS A 451 -18.54 -3.21 26.30
C LYS A 451 -17.38 -3.19 27.30
N PHE A 452 -16.61 -2.09 27.37
CA PHE A 452 -15.50 -1.89 28.31
C PHE A 452 -15.89 -1.13 29.58
N ASN A 453 -17.19 -1.08 29.91
CA ASN A 453 -17.73 -0.46 31.12
C ASN A 453 -17.45 1.05 31.26
N TYR A 454 -17.27 1.78 30.16
CA TYR A 454 -17.19 3.24 30.21
C TYR A 454 -18.54 3.84 30.65
N SER A 455 -18.44 4.91 31.40
CA SER A 455 -19.64 5.64 31.86
C SER A 455 -20.41 6.20 30.65
N LYS A 456 -21.72 5.92 30.56
CA LYS A 456 -22.58 6.49 29.51
C LYS A 456 -22.51 8.01 29.47
N ILE A 457 -22.38 8.66 30.63
CA ILE A 457 -22.34 10.13 30.74
C ILE A 457 -21.08 10.69 30.08
N GLU A 458 -19.93 10.04 30.26
CA GLU A 458 -18.66 10.45 29.62
C GLU A 458 -18.70 10.24 28.11
N ILE A 459 -19.23 9.10 27.66
CA ILE A 459 -19.45 8.82 26.22
C ILE A 459 -20.38 9.88 25.61
N GLU A 460 -21.53 10.16 26.25
CA GLU A 460 -22.46 11.18 25.78
C GLU A 460 -21.83 12.58 25.72
N ASN A 461 -21.01 12.94 26.71
CA ASN A 461 -20.30 14.22 26.71
C ASN A 461 -19.32 14.34 25.54
N TYR A 462 -18.59 13.27 25.24
CA TYR A 462 -17.69 13.25 24.06
C TYR A 462 -18.49 13.32 22.74
N ILE A 463 -19.60 12.61 22.64
CA ILE A 463 -20.51 12.72 21.47
C ILE A 463 -21.04 14.15 21.29
N LYS A 464 -21.43 14.84 22.37
CA LYS A 464 -21.82 16.27 22.32
C LYS A 464 -20.68 17.17 21.80
N LEU A 465 -19.42 16.86 22.13
CA LEU A 465 -18.26 17.57 21.57
C LEU A 465 -18.17 17.34 20.06
N LEU A 466 -18.34 16.10 19.59
CA LEU A 466 -18.36 15.77 18.15
C LEU A 466 -19.54 16.48 17.44
N ASP A 467 -20.72 16.50 18.01
CA ASP A 467 -21.89 17.23 17.47
C ASP A 467 -21.61 18.74 17.36
N THR A 468 -20.91 19.31 18.34
CA THR A 468 -20.53 20.73 18.33
C THR A 468 -19.54 21.02 17.21
N LEU A 469 -18.56 20.15 16.98
CA LEU A 469 -17.61 20.26 15.87
C LEU A 469 -18.33 20.08 14.52
N SER A 470 -19.22 19.09 14.41
CA SER A 470 -20.02 18.85 13.19
C SER A 470 -20.82 20.09 12.79
N LYS A 471 -21.46 20.77 13.76
CA LYS A 471 -22.19 22.04 13.49
C LYS A 471 -21.32 23.16 13.01
N LYS A 472 -20.04 23.23 13.42
CA LYS A 472 -19.08 24.25 12.97
C LYS A 472 -18.64 24.07 11.52
N ILE A 473 -18.58 22.84 11.03
CA ILE A 473 -18.11 22.53 9.68
C ILE A 473 -19.06 23.07 8.60
N GLY A 474 -20.34 23.27 8.94
CA GLY A 474 -21.34 23.75 7.98
C GLY A 474 -21.79 22.67 6.97
N ASN A 475 -22.72 23.05 6.08
CA ASN A 475 -23.27 22.14 5.10
C ASN A 475 -22.29 21.92 3.93
N ILE A 476 -22.05 20.66 3.57
CA ILE A 476 -21.28 20.28 2.38
C ILE A 476 -22.08 20.60 1.12
N LYS A 477 -21.43 21.22 0.14
CA LYS A 477 -21.96 21.26 -1.21
C LYS A 477 -21.69 19.89 -1.87
N VAL A 478 -22.66 18.99 -1.81
CA VAL A 478 -22.58 17.67 -2.46
C VAL A 478 -22.43 17.87 -3.96
N LEU A 479 -21.28 17.46 -4.52
CA LEU A 479 -20.93 17.66 -5.93
C LEU A 479 -21.82 16.86 -6.89
N SER A 480 -22.42 15.74 -6.47
CA SER A 480 -23.43 14.99 -7.20
C SER A 480 -24.19 14.02 -6.27
N PRO A 481 -25.52 14.14 -6.14
CA PRO A 481 -26.29 13.24 -5.28
C PRO A 481 -26.21 11.76 -5.67
N SER A 482 -26.00 11.45 -6.95
CA SER A 482 -25.92 10.07 -7.44
C SER A 482 -24.61 9.34 -7.11
N LYS A 483 -23.60 10.06 -6.61
CA LYS A 483 -22.28 9.52 -6.22
C LYS A 483 -22.07 9.48 -4.70
N VAL A 484 -23.08 9.85 -3.93
CA VAL A 484 -22.97 9.89 -2.46
C VAL A 484 -23.36 8.53 -1.90
N LEU A 485 -22.43 7.93 -1.18
CA LEU A 485 -22.68 6.76 -0.35
C LEU A 485 -23.07 7.23 1.06
N HIS A 486 -23.88 6.45 1.73
CA HIS A 486 -24.35 6.72 3.09
C HIS A 486 -23.86 5.65 4.06
N PRO A 487 -23.67 5.98 5.34
CA PRO A 487 -23.38 4.98 6.34
C PRO A 487 -24.56 4.00 6.44
N TYR A 488 -24.24 2.73 6.68
CA TYR A 488 -25.25 1.78 7.11
C TYR A 488 -25.49 2.01 8.60
N LEU A 489 -26.71 2.42 8.94
CA LEU A 489 -27.16 2.61 10.32
C LEU A 489 -28.21 1.56 10.58
N GLU A 490 -27.88 0.62 11.44
CA GLU A 490 -28.83 -0.41 11.87
C GLU A 490 -29.90 0.24 12.74
N GLU A 491 -31.19 -0.03 12.45
CA GLU A 491 -32.27 0.28 13.38
C GLU A 491 -32.19 -0.69 14.56
N GLU A 492 -32.22 -0.16 15.79
CA GLU A 492 -32.19 -0.95 17.02
C GLU A 492 -33.43 -1.84 17.09
N ASN A 493 -33.37 -3.02 16.53
CA ASN A 493 -34.38 -4.06 16.75
C ASN A 493 -33.69 -5.25 17.44
N TYR A 494 -34.37 -5.81 18.44
CA TYR A 494 -33.96 -7.06 19.12
C TYR A 494 -34.16 -8.26 18.20
N ASP A 495 -33.37 -8.33 17.13
CA ASP A 495 -33.43 -9.40 16.15
C ASP A 495 -32.67 -10.63 16.65
N THR A 496 -33.19 -11.81 16.31
CA THR A 496 -32.46 -13.07 16.52
C THR A 496 -31.20 -13.12 15.66
N LEU A 497 -30.20 -13.91 16.07
CA LEU A 497 -28.98 -14.14 15.30
C LEU A 497 -29.27 -14.56 13.84
N GLU A 498 -30.29 -15.39 13.65
CA GLU A 498 -30.71 -15.84 12.31
C GLU A 498 -31.22 -14.67 11.44
N ASN A 499 -32.00 -13.76 12.01
CA ASN A 499 -32.48 -12.58 11.33
C ASN A 499 -31.34 -11.63 10.99
N LYS A 500 -30.40 -11.38 11.93
CA LYS A 500 -29.18 -10.58 11.70
C LYS A 500 -28.37 -11.14 10.53
N LYS A 501 -28.10 -12.45 10.54
CA LYS A 501 -27.40 -13.19 9.48
C LYS A 501 -28.08 -13.02 8.13
N ASN A 502 -29.37 -13.31 8.04
CA ASN A 502 -30.12 -13.24 6.79
C ASN A 502 -30.18 -11.82 6.23
N ARG A 503 -30.31 -10.81 7.09
CA ARG A 503 -30.28 -9.39 6.68
C ARG A 503 -28.93 -9.00 6.07
N ILE A 504 -27.81 -9.41 6.69
CA ILE A 504 -26.47 -9.14 6.14
C ILE A 504 -26.28 -9.83 4.78
N LEU A 505 -26.61 -11.13 4.68
CA LEU A 505 -26.49 -11.87 3.42
C LEU A 505 -27.33 -11.22 2.30
N LYS A 506 -28.57 -10.85 2.59
CA LYS A 506 -29.45 -10.16 1.63
C LYS A 506 -28.91 -8.77 1.27
N GLY A 507 -28.43 -8.02 2.26
CA GLY A 507 -27.81 -6.71 2.03
C GLY A 507 -26.58 -6.79 1.13
N LEU A 508 -25.73 -7.78 1.33
CA LEU A 508 -24.56 -8.05 0.48
C LEU A 508 -24.97 -8.44 -0.96
N PHE A 509 -26.02 -9.25 -1.10
CA PHE A 509 -26.55 -9.63 -2.41
C PHE A 509 -27.04 -8.41 -3.20
N GLU A 510 -27.87 -7.57 -2.60
CA GLU A 510 -28.39 -6.35 -3.23
C GLU A 510 -27.27 -5.32 -3.47
N GLY A 511 -26.25 -5.29 -2.60
CA GLY A 511 -25.07 -4.44 -2.74
C GLY A 511 -24.20 -4.83 -3.93
N PHE A 512 -23.95 -6.11 -4.11
CA PHE A 512 -23.20 -6.64 -5.25
C PHE A 512 -23.84 -6.24 -6.59
N ASP A 513 -25.15 -6.43 -6.76
CA ASP A 513 -25.87 -6.01 -7.97
C ASP A 513 -25.73 -4.49 -8.21
N SER A 514 -25.85 -3.70 -7.14
CA SER A 514 -25.71 -2.25 -7.21
C SER A 514 -24.31 -1.80 -7.62
N ILE A 515 -23.25 -2.50 -7.19
CA ILE A 515 -21.85 -2.23 -7.58
C ILE A 515 -21.62 -2.64 -9.03
N TYR A 516 -22.05 -3.85 -9.38
CA TYR A 516 -21.89 -4.40 -10.72
C TYR A 516 -22.47 -3.49 -11.82
N ARG A 517 -23.60 -2.80 -11.54
CA ARG A 517 -24.22 -1.82 -12.45
C ARG A 517 -23.48 -0.49 -12.53
N ARG A 518 -22.70 -0.12 -11.49
CA ARG A 518 -21.96 1.16 -11.41
C ARG A 518 -20.53 1.07 -11.89
N TRP A 519 -19.98 -0.14 -11.98
CA TRP A 519 -18.61 -0.39 -12.39
C TRP A 519 -18.46 -0.32 -13.92
N GLU A 520 -17.48 0.46 -14.39
CA GLU A 520 -17.13 0.53 -15.81
C GLU A 520 -16.24 -0.66 -16.19
N LYS A 521 -16.76 -1.58 -16.99
CA LYS A 521 -16.19 -2.92 -17.25
C LYS A 521 -15.10 -2.93 -18.34
N GLU A 522 -14.26 -1.89 -18.47
CA GLU A 522 -13.30 -1.79 -19.57
C GLU A 522 -12.22 -2.90 -19.58
N LYS A 523 -11.69 -3.28 -18.41
CA LYS A 523 -10.61 -4.27 -18.29
C LYS A 523 -10.93 -5.41 -17.35
N ARG A 524 -11.76 -5.19 -16.35
CA ARG A 524 -12.17 -6.15 -15.33
C ARG A 524 -13.67 -6.11 -15.15
N PHE A 525 -14.24 -7.25 -14.72
CA PHE A 525 -15.68 -7.36 -14.49
C PHE A 525 -16.09 -6.85 -13.10
N PHE A 526 -15.16 -6.88 -12.14
CA PHE A 526 -15.42 -6.46 -10.77
C PHE A 526 -14.34 -5.51 -10.25
N PRO A 527 -14.69 -4.54 -9.38
CA PRO A 527 -13.72 -3.69 -8.72
C PRO A 527 -12.96 -4.49 -7.65
N VAL A 528 -11.65 -4.41 -7.71
CA VAL A 528 -10.76 -5.09 -6.76
C VAL A 528 -9.74 -4.13 -6.18
N HIS A 529 -9.08 -4.54 -5.10
CA HIS A 529 -8.00 -3.80 -4.50
C HIS A 529 -6.86 -3.55 -5.53
N TYR A 530 -6.16 -2.42 -5.42
CA TYR A 530 -5.13 -2.03 -6.39
C TYR A 530 -4.02 -3.08 -6.57
N TYR A 531 -3.71 -3.89 -5.57
CA TYR A 531 -2.79 -5.05 -5.72
C TYR A 531 -3.23 -6.04 -6.79
N GLY A 532 -4.52 -6.17 -6.99
CA GLY A 532 -5.13 -7.07 -7.97
C GLY A 532 -5.37 -6.47 -9.36
N LEU A 533 -5.22 -5.15 -9.55
CA LEU A 533 -5.59 -4.50 -10.82
C LEU A 533 -4.88 -5.09 -12.04
N ASN A 534 -3.62 -5.47 -11.89
CA ASN A 534 -2.82 -6.08 -12.95
C ASN A 534 -2.76 -7.63 -12.87
N LYS A 535 -3.46 -8.25 -11.89
CA LYS A 535 -3.45 -9.69 -11.60
C LYS A 535 -4.87 -10.22 -11.59
N ASN A 536 -5.31 -10.87 -12.66
CA ASN A 536 -6.66 -11.44 -12.76
C ASN A 536 -6.65 -12.98 -12.72
N ASN A 537 -5.85 -13.54 -11.78
CA ASN A 537 -5.70 -14.98 -11.63
C ASN A 537 -5.65 -15.34 -10.13
N GLY A 538 -5.90 -16.62 -9.83
CA GLY A 538 -5.89 -17.13 -8.46
C GLY A 538 -7.15 -16.77 -7.68
N VAL A 539 -7.11 -17.01 -6.39
CA VAL A 539 -8.30 -16.87 -5.52
C VAL A 539 -8.45 -15.45 -4.98
N ALA A 540 -7.34 -14.76 -4.68
CA ALA A 540 -7.35 -13.55 -3.85
C ALA A 540 -8.04 -12.35 -4.51
N TYR A 541 -7.64 -12.00 -5.74
CA TYR A 541 -8.04 -10.76 -6.42
C TYR A 541 -8.63 -10.95 -7.81
N SER A 542 -8.95 -12.18 -8.23
CA SER A 542 -9.44 -12.45 -9.58
C SER A 542 -10.96 -12.25 -9.70
N ASP A 543 -11.41 -12.00 -10.93
CA ASP A 543 -12.84 -11.98 -11.26
C ASP A 543 -13.52 -13.32 -10.96
N LEU A 544 -12.82 -14.45 -11.14
CA LEU A 544 -13.33 -15.78 -10.77
C LEU A 544 -13.46 -15.97 -9.26
N GLY A 545 -12.55 -15.38 -8.47
CA GLY A 545 -12.66 -15.41 -7.02
C GLY A 545 -13.90 -14.66 -6.53
N VAL A 546 -14.18 -13.48 -7.09
CA VAL A 546 -15.41 -12.72 -6.80
C VAL A 546 -16.65 -13.50 -7.22
N LEU A 547 -16.61 -14.10 -8.41
CA LEU A 547 -17.70 -14.93 -8.94
C LEU A 547 -17.99 -16.14 -8.02
N TRP A 548 -16.95 -16.79 -7.52
CA TRP A 548 -17.09 -17.88 -6.56
C TRP A 548 -17.76 -17.41 -5.26
N ALA A 549 -17.30 -16.31 -4.69
CA ALA A 549 -17.93 -15.76 -3.48
C ALA A 549 -19.42 -15.45 -3.73
N TYR A 550 -19.75 -14.85 -4.88
CA TYR A 550 -21.14 -14.58 -5.24
C TYR A 550 -21.95 -15.85 -5.42
N SER A 551 -21.38 -16.91 -6.03
CA SER A 551 -22.06 -18.22 -6.15
C SER A 551 -22.35 -18.84 -4.77
N GLN A 552 -21.43 -18.70 -3.81
CA GLN A 552 -21.65 -19.13 -2.43
C GLN A 552 -22.78 -18.34 -1.77
N LEU A 553 -22.86 -17.03 -2.01
CA LEU A 553 -23.93 -16.19 -1.48
C LEU A 553 -25.31 -16.60 -2.02
N LEU A 554 -25.40 -16.88 -3.34
CA LEU A 554 -26.63 -17.41 -3.95
C LEU A 554 -27.08 -18.75 -3.32
N GLU A 555 -26.11 -19.64 -3.07
CA GLU A 555 -26.37 -20.94 -2.42
C GLU A 555 -26.88 -20.74 -0.98
N GLN A 556 -26.31 -19.82 -0.22
CA GLN A 556 -26.78 -19.55 1.16
C GLN A 556 -28.16 -18.91 1.24
N LEU A 557 -28.55 -18.13 0.23
CA LEU A 557 -29.85 -17.48 0.16
C LEU A 557 -30.92 -18.30 -0.58
N ASP A 558 -30.57 -19.48 -1.08
CA ASP A 558 -31.42 -20.34 -1.94
C ASP A 558 -31.99 -19.55 -3.15
N ILE A 559 -31.15 -18.68 -3.74
CA ILE A 559 -31.51 -17.88 -4.91
C ILE A 559 -31.01 -18.58 -6.18
N PRO A 560 -31.89 -18.89 -7.15
CA PRO A 560 -31.48 -19.48 -8.43
C PRO A 560 -30.66 -18.49 -9.25
N LYS A 561 -29.68 -18.99 -9.99
CA LYS A 561 -28.92 -18.18 -10.95
C LYS A 561 -29.86 -17.63 -12.03
N ASN A 562 -29.80 -16.34 -12.27
CA ASN A 562 -30.50 -15.72 -13.40
C ASN A 562 -29.68 -15.84 -14.69
N SER A 563 -30.31 -15.56 -15.85
CA SER A 563 -29.67 -15.68 -17.17
C SER A 563 -28.44 -14.75 -17.33
N GLU A 564 -28.48 -13.54 -16.80
CA GLU A 564 -27.36 -12.58 -16.86
C GLU A 564 -26.13 -13.13 -16.11
N TYR A 565 -26.35 -13.71 -14.92
CA TYR A 565 -25.27 -14.33 -14.15
C TYR A 565 -24.70 -15.57 -14.86
N GLU A 566 -25.55 -16.42 -15.43
CA GLU A 566 -25.09 -17.60 -16.18
C GLU A 566 -24.25 -17.24 -17.40
N GLU A 567 -24.62 -16.18 -18.13
CA GLU A 567 -23.84 -15.67 -19.27
C GLU A 567 -22.49 -15.11 -18.81
N LEU A 568 -22.48 -14.32 -17.74
CA LEU A 568 -21.26 -13.79 -17.12
C LEU A 568 -20.34 -14.93 -16.66
N GLU A 569 -20.88 -15.93 -15.96
CA GLU A 569 -20.11 -17.09 -15.48
C GLU A 569 -19.47 -17.84 -16.66
N LYS A 570 -20.25 -18.16 -17.69
CA LYS A 570 -19.75 -18.83 -18.92
C LYS A 570 -18.66 -18.01 -19.61
N HIS A 571 -18.83 -16.68 -19.67
CA HIS A 571 -17.85 -15.79 -20.27
C HIS A 571 -16.54 -15.78 -19.49
N LEU A 572 -16.58 -15.60 -18.17
CA LEU A 572 -15.39 -15.53 -17.32
C LEU A 572 -14.65 -16.87 -17.26
N VAL A 573 -15.38 -17.97 -17.16
CA VAL A 573 -14.82 -19.33 -17.20
C VAL A 573 -14.12 -19.59 -18.54
N SER A 574 -14.78 -19.28 -19.66
CA SER A 574 -14.20 -19.46 -21.01
C SER A 574 -12.94 -18.61 -21.18
N LYS A 575 -12.96 -17.36 -20.74
CA LYS A 575 -11.80 -16.47 -20.76
C LYS A 575 -10.63 -17.00 -19.93
N ALA A 576 -10.91 -17.53 -18.75
CA ALA A 576 -9.88 -18.12 -17.88
C ALA A 576 -9.24 -19.36 -18.54
N ILE A 577 -10.05 -20.25 -19.12
CA ILE A 577 -9.56 -21.43 -19.85
C ILE A 577 -8.65 -21.02 -21.01
N ILE A 578 -9.09 -20.07 -21.85
CA ILE A 578 -8.30 -19.55 -22.98
C ILE A 578 -6.96 -18.97 -22.50
N ASN A 579 -6.97 -18.18 -21.44
CA ASN A 579 -5.75 -17.57 -20.87
C ASN A 579 -4.77 -18.63 -20.37
N ILE A 580 -5.25 -19.67 -19.69
CA ILE A 580 -4.41 -20.78 -19.21
C ILE A 580 -3.82 -21.55 -20.40
N GLU A 581 -4.63 -21.87 -21.41
CA GLU A 581 -4.18 -22.61 -22.59
C GLU A 581 -3.22 -21.83 -23.48
N GLY A 582 -3.44 -20.51 -23.60
CA GLY A 582 -2.60 -19.58 -24.38
C GLY A 582 -1.25 -19.23 -23.73
N ASN A 583 -0.94 -19.79 -22.55
CA ASN A 583 0.28 -19.49 -21.78
C ASN A 583 0.49 -17.99 -21.47
N SER A 584 -0.58 -17.22 -21.43
CA SER A 584 -0.55 -15.76 -21.19
C SER A 584 -0.35 -15.39 -19.72
N ILE A 585 -0.29 -16.38 -18.80
CA ILE A 585 -0.19 -16.17 -17.36
C ILE A 585 1.21 -16.55 -16.89
N ASN A 586 1.87 -15.66 -16.18
CA ASN A 586 3.22 -15.82 -15.64
C ASN A 586 3.25 -16.28 -14.17
N ASP A 587 2.15 -16.09 -13.43
CA ASP A 587 2.03 -16.43 -12.01
C ASP A 587 1.33 -17.80 -11.85
N ASN A 588 1.88 -18.68 -11.01
CA ASN A 588 1.45 -20.07 -10.92
C ASN A 588 0.80 -20.46 -9.58
N GLY A 589 0.80 -19.54 -8.60
CA GLY A 589 0.35 -19.79 -7.24
C GLY A 589 -1.14 -20.10 -7.08
N LEU A 590 -1.52 -20.42 -5.85
CA LEU A 590 -2.92 -20.65 -5.47
C LEU A 590 -3.70 -19.33 -5.35
N LEU A 591 -3.13 -18.33 -4.65
CA LEU A 591 -3.86 -17.12 -4.33
C LEU A 591 -3.80 -16.07 -5.46
N ASP A 592 -2.74 -16.09 -6.27
CA ASP A 592 -2.52 -15.10 -7.34
C ASP A 592 -2.22 -15.69 -8.73
N GLY A 593 -2.37 -17.01 -8.92
CA GLY A 593 -1.91 -17.65 -10.16
C GLY A 593 -2.83 -18.75 -10.73
N ILE A 594 -2.26 -19.46 -11.70
CA ILE A 594 -2.98 -20.47 -12.52
C ILE A 594 -3.60 -21.59 -11.66
N SER A 595 -2.86 -22.11 -10.66
CA SER A 595 -3.39 -23.22 -9.86
C SER A 595 -4.63 -22.83 -9.07
N GLY A 596 -4.68 -21.59 -8.54
CA GLY A 596 -5.89 -21.08 -7.91
C GLY A 596 -7.04 -20.87 -8.88
N THR A 597 -6.75 -20.39 -10.09
CA THR A 597 -7.77 -20.27 -11.14
C THR A 597 -8.35 -21.65 -11.50
N ILE A 598 -7.50 -22.68 -11.63
CA ILE A 598 -7.94 -24.07 -11.88
C ILE A 598 -8.79 -24.59 -10.72
N TRP A 599 -8.39 -24.35 -9.47
CA TRP A 599 -9.17 -24.74 -8.30
C TRP A 599 -10.53 -24.04 -8.25
N LEU A 600 -10.60 -22.73 -8.58
CA LEU A 600 -11.87 -22.01 -8.66
C LEU A 600 -12.82 -22.57 -9.72
N LEU A 601 -12.30 -23.09 -10.84
CA LEU A 601 -13.14 -23.78 -11.83
C LEU A 601 -13.86 -24.98 -11.21
N ASP A 602 -13.17 -25.78 -10.36
CA ASP A 602 -13.82 -26.87 -9.63
C ASP A 602 -14.85 -26.35 -8.62
N ARG A 603 -14.55 -25.28 -7.90
CA ARG A 603 -15.48 -24.64 -6.95
C ARG A 603 -16.73 -24.08 -7.65
N LEU A 604 -16.62 -23.67 -8.91
CA LEU A 604 -17.73 -23.23 -9.77
C LEU A 604 -18.41 -24.41 -10.53
N LYS A 605 -18.07 -25.66 -10.19
CA LYS A 605 -18.66 -26.90 -10.76
C LYS A 605 -18.22 -27.22 -12.20
N TYR A 606 -17.13 -26.62 -12.69
CA TYR A 606 -16.46 -26.98 -13.95
C TYR A 606 -15.34 -27.99 -13.72
N THR A 607 -15.65 -29.02 -12.94
CA THR A 607 -14.71 -30.02 -12.39
C THR A 607 -13.91 -30.74 -13.47
N ARG A 608 -14.55 -31.12 -14.57
CA ARG A 608 -13.88 -31.87 -15.68
C ARG A 608 -12.80 -30.99 -16.33
N GLU A 609 -13.10 -29.72 -16.59
CA GLU A 609 -12.15 -28.78 -17.17
C GLU A 609 -11.02 -28.45 -16.20
N ALA A 610 -11.32 -28.27 -14.94
CA ALA A 610 -10.31 -28.08 -13.89
C ALA A 610 -9.31 -29.23 -13.84
N ALA A 611 -9.79 -30.48 -13.78
CA ALA A 611 -8.94 -31.67 -13.76
C ALA A 611 -8.10 -31.81 -15.04
N ARG A 612 -8.68 -31.56 -16.22
CA ARG A 612 -7.99 -31.56 -17.51
C ARG A 612 -6.86 -30.54 -17.54
N LEU A 613 -7.14 -29.29 -17.17
CA LEU A 613 -6.16 -28.20 -17.17
C LEU A 613 -5.03 -28.46 -16.18
N TYR A 614 -5.36 -28.93 -14.97
CA TYR A 614 -4.34 -29.28 -13.97
C TYR A 614 -3.41 -30.35 -14.51
N SER A 615 -3.97 -31.46 -15.01
CA SER A 615 -3.20 -32.58 -15.55
C SER A 615 -2.29 -32.16 -16.73
N LYS A 616 -2.81 -31.30 -17.63
CA LYS A 616 -2.08 -30.81 -18.80
C LYS A 616 -0.90 -29.89 -18.41
N HIS A 617 -1.09 -29.02 -17.44
CA HIS A 617 -0.13 -27.97 -17.11
C HIS A 617 0.76 -28.27 -15.89
N PHE A 618 0.51 -29.35 -15.15
CA PHE A 618 1.18 -29.68 -13.88
C PHE A 618 2.72 -29.58 -13.94
N LYS A 619 3.35 -30.23 -14.91
CA LYS A 619 4.82 -30.21 -15.05
C LYS A 619 5.39 -28.81 -15.26
N LYS A 620 4.68 -27.98 -16.04
CA LYS A 620 5.06 -26.60 -16.30
C LYS A 620 4.88 -25.75 -15.04
N LEU A 621 3.79 -25.93 -14.31
CA LEU A 621 3.51 -25.20 -13.06
C LEU A 621 4.61 -25.44 -12.04
N ILE A 622 5.06 -26.70 -11.87
CA ILE A 622 6.16 -27.04 -10.96
C ILE A 622 7.48 -26.42 -11.41
N SER A 623 7.87 -26.62 -12.67
CA SER A 623 9.17 -26.18 -13.17
C SER A 623 9.37 -24.66 -13.20
N SER A 624 8.28 -23.90 -13.27
CA SER A 624 8.27 -22.45 -13.27
C SER A 624 8.01 -21.80 -11.90
N SER A 625 7.75 -22.60 -10.87
CA SER A 625 7.55 -22.08 -9.52
C SER A 625 8.85 -21.52 -8.93
N LYS A 626 8.82 -20.29 -8.41
CA LYS A 626 10.00 -19.56 -7.93
C LYS A 626 10.25 -19.74 -6.43
N ASN A 627 9.27 -20.18 -5.67
CA ASN A 627 9.32 -20.31 -4.21
C ASN A 627 8.39 -21.43 -3.69
N MET A 628 8.41 -21.66 -2.37
CA MET A 628 7.66 -22.75 -1.72
C MET A 628 6.40 -22.27 -0.99
N ARG A 629 6.06 -21.00 -1.02
CA ARG A 629 4.93 -20.42 -0.25
C ARG A 629 3.58 -20.97 -0.72
N LEU A 630 2.59 -20.93 0.18
CA LEU A 630 1.21 -21.29 -0.16
C LEU A 630 0.56 -20.27 -1.10
N TYR A 631 0.86 -18.99 -0.91
CA TYR A 631 0.28 -17.88 -1.66
C TYR A 631 0.59 -17.97 -3.15
N ASP A 632 1.86 -17.94 -3.52
CA ASP A 632 2.37 -17.77 -4.89
C ASP A 632 3.36 -18.86 -5.35
N GLY A 633 3.53 -19.93 -4.55
CA GLY A 633 4.57 -20.93 -4.75
C GLY A 633 4.08 -22.35 -4.96
N LEU A 634 5.06 -23.27 -4.92
CA LEU A 634 4.86 -24.69 -5.19
C LEU A 634 3.87 -25.36 -4.23
N CYS A 635 3.85 -24.93 -2.96
CA CYS A 635 2.92 -25.49 -1.96
C CYS A 635 1.46 -25.38 -2.41
N GLY A 636 1.04 -24.20 -2.93
CA GLY A 636 -0.32 -24.01 -3.43
C GLY A 636 -0.66 -24.86 -4.65
N ILE A 637 0.31 -25.07 -5.56
CA ILE A 637 0.16 -25.92 -6.74
C ILE A 637 -0.11 -27.37 -6.32
N LEU A 638 0.72 -27.88 -5.40
CA LEU A 638 0.63 -29.28 -4.92
C LEU A 638 -0.62 -29.53 -4.09
N LEU A 639 -1.06 -28.55 -3.33
CA LEU A 639 -2.28 -28.64 -2.52
C LEU A 639 -3.53 -28.82 -3.40
N VAL A 640 -3.63 -28.13 -4.54
CA VAL A 640 -4.69 -28.38 -5.53
C VAL A 640 -4.62 -29.80 -6.07
N GLY A 641 -3.41 -30.33 -6.30
CA GLY A 641 -3.21 -31.71 -6.73
C GLY A 641 -3.69 -32.74 -5.70
N ILE A 642 -3.45 -32.48 -4.41
CA ILE A 642 -3.96 -33.36 -3.32
C ILE A 642 -5.49 -33.33 -3.27
N ASP A 643 -6.10 -32.15 -3.30
CA ASP A 643 -7.55 -31.99 -3.31
C ASP A 643 -8.18 -32.74 -4.49
N PHE A 644 -7.66 -32.57 -5.69
CA PHE A 644 -8.16 -33.27 -6.88
C PHE A 644 -7.91 -34.80 -6.83
N SER A 645 -6.78 -35.23 -6.26
CA SER A 645 -6.48 -36.64 -6.05
C SER A 645 -7.47 -37.29 -5.06
N SER A 646 -7.77 -36.60 -3.96
CA SER A 646 -8.72 -37.07 -2.94
C SER A 646 -10.15 -37.23 -3.49
N LYS A 647 -10.53 -36.41 -4.46
CA LYS A 647 -11.82 -36.47 -5.18
C LYS A 647 -11.83 -37.46 -6.33
N GLY A 648 -10.71 -38.16 -6.61
CA GLY A 648 -10.59 -39.09 -7.75
C GLY A 648 -10.66 -38.41 -9.13
N LEU A 649 -10.33 -37.14 -9.22
CA LEU A 649 -10.43 -36.33 -10.46
C LEU A 649 -9.21 -36.48 -11.38
N LEU A 650 -8.07 -36.95 -10.83
CA LEU A 650 -6.84 -37.11 -11.58
C LEU A 650 -6.60 -38.57 -11.98
N SER A 651 -5.90 -38.78 -13.10
CA SER A 651 -5.44 -40.11 -13.48
C SER A 651 -4.40 -40.63 -12.47
N LYS A 652 -4.29 -41.95 -12.31
CA LYS A 652 -3.31 -42.58 -11.42
C LYS A 652 -1.90 -42.03 -11.63
N LYS A 653 -1.48 -41.88 -12.88
CA LYS A 653 -0.17 -41.33 -13.23
C LYS A 653 0.04 -39.91 -12.70
N VAL A 654 -0.94 -39.01 -12.85
CA VAL A 654 -0.84 -37.64 -12.38
C VAL A 654 -0.84 -37.58 -10.84
N CYS A 655 -1.65 -38.43 -10.18
CA CYS A 655 -1.61 -38.56 -8.72
C CYS A 655 -0.21 -38.99 -8.26
N GLU A 656 0.38 -40.02 -8.88
CA GLU A 656 1.74 -40.47 -8.60
C GLU A 656 2.77 -39.35 -8.83
N ASP A 657 2.66 -38.57 -9.93
CA ASP A 657 3.55 -37.44 -10.19
C ASP A 657 3.45 -36.37 -9.08
N VAL A 658 2.23 -36.05 -8.60
CA VAL A 658 1.98 -35.12 -7.49
C VAL A 658 2.63 -35.62 -6.19
N PHE A 659 2.39 -36.86 -5.83
CA PHE A 659 2.91 -37.45 -4.59
C PHE A 659 4.44 -37.57 -4.61
N ASN A 660 5.01 -38.01 -5.72
CA ASN A 660 6.46 -38.08 -5.91
C ASN A 660 7.11 -36.70 -5.77
N GLU A 661 6.45 -35.64 -6.25
CA GLU A 661 6.98 -34.29 -6.12
C GLU A 661 6.99 -33.84 -4.65
N ILE A 662 5.94 -34.15 -3.88
CA ILE A 662 5.90 -33.82 -2.45
C ILE A 662 6.95 -34.65 -1.69
N GLU A 663 7.08 -35.94 -1.99
CA GLU A 663 8.04 -36.82 -1.34
C GLU A 663 9.49 -36.37 -1.53
N LYS A 664 9.86 -35.95 -2.75
CA LYS A 664 11.21 -35.45 -3.08
C LYS A 664 11.72 -34.38 -2.13
N PHE A 665 10.86 -33.44 -1.74
CA PHE A 665 11.31 -32.36 -0.87
C PHE A 665 11.01 -32.59 0.61
N THR A 666 10.10 -33.50 0.97
CA THR A 666 9.68 -33.72 2.37
C THR A 666 10.87 -34.09 3.26
N LEU A 667 11.69 -35.05 2.84
CA LEU A 667 12.90 -35.45 3.58
C LEU A 667 13.91 -34.29 3.69
N LYS A 668 14.12 -33.55 2.60
CA LYS A 668 14.99 -32.38 2.60
C LYS A 668 14.46 -31.30 3.54
N TYR A 669 13.16 -31.06 3.52
CA TYR A 669 12.50 -30.09 4.39
C TYR A 669 12.66 -30.45 5.88
N ILE A 670 12.46 -31.71 6.25
CA ILE A 670 12.61 -32.15 7.64
C ILE A 670 14.03 -31.87 8.17
N ASN A 671 15.05 -32.03 7.33
CA ASN A 671 16.43 -31.87 7.71
C ASN A 671 16.93 -30.40 7.59
N HIS A 672 16.45 -29.64 6.60
CA HIS A 672 16.90 -28.29 6.28
C HIS A 672 15.73 -27.34 5.96
N PRO A 673 14.82 -27.09 6.89
CA PRO A 673 13.60 -26.29 6.66
C PRO A 673 13.93 -24.83 6.26
N GLU A 674 15.03 -24.27 6.78
CA GLU A 674 15.47 -22.91 6.49
C GLU A 674 15.83 -22.66 5.01
N THR A 675 16.09 -23.71 4.25
CA THR A 675 16.39 -23.57 2.80
C THR A 675 15.13 -23.37 1.96
N PHE A 676 13.94 -23.62 2.51
CA PHE A 676 12.66 -23.50 1.82
C PHE A 676 12.01 -22.13 2.05
N ILE A 677 12.02 -21.67 3.29
CA ILE A 677 11.55 -20.36 3.69
C ILE A 677 12.60 -19.78 4.65
N PRO A 678 13.38 -18.78 4.20
CA PRO A 678 14.43 -18.20 5.04
C PRO A 678 13.86 -17.55 6.29
N ILE A 679 14.41 -17.89 7.46
CA ILE A 679 14.08 -17.26 8.72
C ILE A 679 15.08 -16.12 8.92
N THR A 680 14.71 -14.91 8.56
CA THR A 680 15.53 -13.72 8.79
C THR A 680 15.05 -12.98 10.02
N LYS A 681 15.90 -12.89 11.05
CA LYS A 681 15.67 -12.03 12.24
C LYS A 681 15.73 -10.54 11.90
N ASP A 682 16.24 -10.17 10.72
CA ASP A 682 16.51 -8.79 10.28
C ASP A 682 15.43 -8.20 9.38
N ASN A 683 14.19 -8.72 9.38
CA ASN A 683 13.07 -8.12 8.66
C ASN A 683 12.62 -6.76 9.26
N LYS A 684 13.59 -5.98 9.77
CA LYS A 684 13.35 -4.60 10.19
C LYS A 684 12.99 -3.78 8.94
N LYS A 685 11.69 -3.41 8.85
CA LYS A 685 11.17 -2.38 7.94
C LYS A 685 11.06 -2.72 6.45
N SER A 686 10.75 -3.92 6.04
CA SER A 686 10.35 -4.15 4.66
C SER A 686 8.83 -4.09 4.53
N ASN A 687 8.31 -3.06 3.84
CA ASN A 687 6.93 -3.03 3.33
C ASN A 687 6.77 -3.89 2.07
N ASP A 688 7.82 -4.61 1.68
CA ASP A 688 7.82 -5.48 0.53
C ASP A 688 7.09 -6.80 0.86
N PRO A 689 5.92 -7.08 0.28
CA PRO A 689 5.18 -8.30 0.52
C PRO A 689 5.98 -9.57 0.16
N TYR A 690 7.00 -9.45 -0.69
CA TYR A 690 7.89 -10.56 -1.05
C TYR A 690 8.94 -10.90 0.03
N LYS A 691 9.09 -10.06 1.06
CA LYS A 691 9.98 -10.31 2.21
C LYS A 691 9.25 -10.84 3.44
N ILE A 692 7.94 -11.14 3.34
CA ILE A 692 7.16 -11.72 4.43
C ILE A 692 7.44 -13.23 4.46
N ASN A 693 7.90 -13.74 5.60
CA ASN A 693 8.31 -15.15 5.78
C ASN A 693 7.61 -15.82 6.97
N GLY A 694 6.37 -15.45 7.28
CA GLY A 694 5.60 -16.02 8.36
C GLY A 694 4.10 -16.04 8.11
N GLY A 695 3.36 -16.84 8.90
CA GLY A 695 1.93 -17.06 8.78
C GLY A 695 1.53 -18.11 7.75
N LEU A 696 0.23 -18.32 7.61
CA LEU A 696 -0.34 -19.41 6.79
C LEU A 696 0.01 -19.26 5.29
N LEU A 697 -0.07 -18.06 4.76
CA LEU A 697 0.10 -17.86 3.32
C LEU A 697 1.55 -17.72 2.87
N TYR A 698 2.44 -17.24 3.75
CA TYR A 698 3.82 -16.86 3.38
C TYR A 698 4.90 -17.61 4.17
N GLY A 699 4.52 -18.27 5.27
CA GLY A 699 5.44 -18.92 6.20
C GLY A 699 5.47 -20.44 6.11
N HIS A 700 6.17 -21.04 7.07
CA HIS A 700 6.23 -22.49 7.24
C HIS A 700 4.85 -23.10 7.56
N ALA A 701 3.90 -22.33 8.10
CA ALA A 701 2.55 -22.79 8.36
C ALA A 701 1.83 -23.26 7.09
N GLY A 702 2.07 -22.64 5.94
CA GLY A 702 1.53 -23.09 4.64
C GLY A 702 2.06 -24.45 4.19
N LEU A 703 3.35 -24.70 4.41
CA LEU A 703 3.93 -26.04 4.18
C LEU A 703 3.34 -27.07 5.16
N GLY A 704 3.11 -26.66 6.42
CA GLY A 704 2.41 -27.48 7.41
C GLY A 704 1.02 -27.90 6.94
N TRP A 705 0.28 -26.99 6.30
CA TRP A 705 -1.02 -27.31 5.70
C TRP A 705 -0.89 -28.43 4.66
N LEU A 706 0.04 -28.31 3.73
CA LEU A 706 0.30 -29.33 2.70
C LEU A 706 0.64 -30.71 3.32
N PHE A 707 1.50 -30.73 4.33
CA PHE A 707 1.89 -31.98 5.00
C PHE A 707 0.72 -32.59 5.81
N GLY A 708 -0.09 -31.75 6.44
CA GLY A 708 -1.31 -32.19 7.13
C GLY A 708 -2.27 -32.88 6.17
N GLU A 709 -2.56 -32.28 5.02
CA GLU A 709 -3.44 -32.83 3.99
C GLU A 709 -2.88 -34.14 3.38
N MET A 710 -1.55 -34.21 3.19
CA MET A 710 -0.90 -35.46 2.77
C MET A 710 -1.04 -36.56 3.82
N TYR A 711 -0.92 -36.24 5.11
CA TYR A 711 -1.13 -37.22 6.17
C TYR A 711 -2.59 -37.69 6.23
N HIS A 712 -3.55 -36.77 6.11
CA HIS A 712 -4.98 -37.12 6.08
C HIS A 712 -5.32 -38.03 4.92
N LEU A 713 -4.69 -37.86 3.77
CA LEU A 713 -4.93 -38.69 2.58
C LEU A 713 -4.23 -40.03 2.65
N THR A 714 -3.02 -40.13 3.21
CA THR A 714 -2.14 -41.28 3.08
C THR A 714 -1.89 -42.04 4.39
N SER A 715 -2.07 -41.38 5.54
CA SER A 715 -1.69 -41.88 6.88
C SER A 715 -0.19 -42.23 7.03
N ILE A 716 0.70 -41.66 6.22
CA ILE A 716 2.14 -41.92 6.24
C ILE A 716 2.83 -41.00 7.23
N ASP A 717 3.47 -41.52 8.27
CA ASP A 717 4.04 -40.80 9.40
C ASP A 717 5.09 -39.72 9.04
N ILE A 718 5.77 -39.83 7.91
CA ILE A 718 6.74 -38.84 7.50
C ILE A 718 6.10 -37.48 7.30
N TYR A 719 4.86 -37.40 6.82
CA TYR A 719 4.13 -36.15 6.63
C TYR A 719 3.69 -35.57 7.97
N LYS A 720 3.29 -36.36 8.93
CA LYS A 720 3.06 -35.94 10.32
C LYS A 720 4.34 -35.34 10.93
N LYS A 721 5.49 -35.98 10.72
CA LYS A 721 6.78 -35.45 11.16
C LYS A 721 7.10 -34.13 10.49
N ALA A 722 6.88 -33.99 9.17
CA ALA A 722 7.10 -32.77 8.42
C ALA A 722 6.16 -31.63 8.89
N LEU A 723 4.90 -31.93 9.21
CA LEU A 723 3.94 -31.01 9.79
C LEU A 723 4.45 -30.45 11.14
N ASN A 724 4.88 -31.30 12.06
CA ASN A 724 5.43 -30.85 13.35
C ASN A 724 6.70 -30.01 13.17
N VAL A 725 7.59 -30.38 12.23
CA VAL A 725 8.76 -29.58 11.87
C VAL A 725 8.35 -28.19 11.34
N SER A 726 7.27 -28.10 10.54
CA SER A 726 6.78 -26.84 10.01
C SER A 726 6.26 -25.91 11.11
N ILE A 727 5.47 -26.42 12.05
CA ILE A 727 4.99 -25.66 13.21
C ILE A 727 6.18 -25.16 14.05
N LYS A 728 7.15 -26.04 14.33
CA LYS A 728 8.37 -25.68 15.06
C LYS A 728 9.15 -24.52 14.42
N ASN A 729 9.27 -24.53 13.08
CA ASN A 729 10.00 -23.49 12.37
C ASN A 729 9.18 -22.21 12.25
N GLU A 730 7.88 -22.31 12.08
CA GLU A 730 6.98 -21.14 12.09
C GLU A 730 7.09 -20.40 13.43
N LEU A 731 7.11 -21.10 14.56
CA LEU A 731 7.22 -20.51 15.89
C LEU A 731 8.51 -19.70 16.12
N LYS A 732 9.56 -19.87 15.32
CA LYS A 732 10.81 -19.10 15.47
C LYS A 732 10.63 -17.60 15.15
N VAL A 733 9.58 -17.22 14.43
CA VAL A 733 9.24 -15.84 14.09
C VAL A 733 8.10 -15.29 14.95
N TYR A 734 7.71 -16.02 15.99
CA TYR A 734 6.68 -15.61 16.95
C TYR A 734 7.31 -15.19 18.27
N GLN A 735 6.62 -14.33 18.99
CA GLN A 735 6.97 -13.89 20.34
C GLN A 735 5.74 -13.88 21.25
N VAL A 736 5.96 -14.07 22.53
CA VAL A 736 4.90 -13.87 23.52
C VAL A 736 4.92 -12.40 23.92
N ASP A 737 3.77 -11.75 23.80
CA ASP A 737 3.62 -10.35 24.17
C ASP A 737 3.42 -10.17 25.69
N LYS A 738 3.27 -8.91 26.13
CA LYS A 738 3.06 -8.57 27.56
C LYS A 738 1.77 -9.15 28.15
N HIS A 739 0.81 -9.53 27.33
CA HIS A 739 -0.48 -10.12 27.72
C HIS A 739 -0.46 -11.66 27.71
N GLY A 740 0.66 -12.27 27.33
CA GLY A 740 0.80 -13.72 27.25
C GLY A 740 0.24 -14.31 25.97
N THR A 741 -0.11 -13.49 24.99
CA THR A 741 -0.55 -13.94 23.66
C THR A 741 0.66 -14.29 22.79
N LEU A 742 0.48 -15.23 21.85
CA LEU A 742 1.54 -15.65 20.95
C LEU A 742 1.34 -14.98 19.58
N GLN A 743 2.22 -14.04 19.26
CA GLN A 743 2.08 -13.15 18.11
C GLN A 743 3.20 -13.33 17.10
N TYR A 744 2.88 -13.29 15.82
CA TYR A 744 3.87 -13.17 14.76
C TYR A 744 4.54 -11.79 14.81
N SER A 745 5.89 -11.77 14.80
CA SER A 745 6.67 -10.54 14.88
C SER A 745 7.27 -10.19 13.53
N GLN A 746 6.92 -8.99 13.04
CA GLN A 746 7.51 -8.38 11.84
C GLN A 746 8.20 -7.06 12.22
N GLY A 747 9.45 -7.14 12.64
CA GLY A 747 10.17 -5.98 13.18
C GLY A 747 9.50 -5.46 14.45
N ASP A 748 9.03 -4.21 14.42
CA ASP A 748 8.35 -3.57 15.55
C ASP A 748 6.83 -3.84 15.58
N ARG A 749 6.31 -4.67 14.64
CA ARG A 749 4.88 -4.98 14.53
C ARG A 749 4.62 -6.40 14.99
N ILE A 750 3.49 -6.59 15.65
CA ILE A 750 2.91 -7.90 15.94
C ILE A 750 1.62 -8.06 15.13
N LEU A 751 1.42 -9.22 14.53
CA LEU A 751 0.34 -9.45 13.57
C LEU A 751 -0.47 -10.69 13.96
N PRO A 752 -1.80 -10.53 14.19
CA PRO A 752 -2.70 -11.62 14.55
C PRO A 752 -3.40 -12.28 13.35
N TYR A 753 -3.22 -11.81 12.14
CA TYR A 753 -4.10 -12.07 11.00
C TYR A 753 -4.07 -13.51 10.47
N LEU A 754 -5.09 -13.84 9.64
CA LEU A 754 -5.20 -15.12 8.96
C LEU A 754 -4.07 -15.34 7.95
N SER A 755 -3.75 -14.34 7.12
CA SER A 755 -2.75 -14.50 6.07
C SER A 755 -1.34 -14.61 6.63
N MET A 756 -1.00 -13.72 7.57
CA MET A 756 0.30 -13.62 8.24
C MET A 756 0.09 -13.28 9.71
N GLY A 757 0.14 -14.30 10.55
CA GLY A 757 -0.03 -14.08 11.97
C GLY A 757 -0.59 -15.27 12.73
N SER A 758 -0.97 -14.98 13.95
CA SER A 758 -1.41 -15.96 14.93
C SER A 758 -2.66 -16.71 14.49
N GLY A 759 -3.58 -16.04 13.77
CA GLY A 759 -4.79 -16.64 13.24
C GLY A 759 -4.49 -17.78 12.26
N GLY A 760 -3.59 -17.52 11.29
CA GLY A 760 -3.25 -18.56 10.31
C GLY A 760 -2.57 -19.78 10.90
N LEU A 761 -1.65 -19.58 11.88
CA LEU A 761 -1.06 -20.70 12.63
C LEU A 761 -2.12 -21.43 13.47
N GLY A 762 -3.06 -20.70 14.08
CA GLY A 762 -4.16 -21.27 14.85
C GLY A 762 -5.07 -22.17 14.02
N ILE A 763 -5.41 -21.77 12.78
CA ILE A 763 -6.18 -22.59 11.84
C ILE A 763 -5.41 -23.86 11.45
N LEU A 764 -4.12 -23.77 11.16
CA LEU A 764 -3.29 -24.95 10.88
C LEU A 764 -3.34 -25.95 12.06
N ILE A 765 -3.17 -25.45 13.29
CA ILE A 765 -3.22 -26.29 14.50
C ILE A 765 -4.62 -26.88 14.68
N TYR A 766 -5.68 -26.09 14.47
CA TYR A 766 -7.06 -26.57 14.55
C TYR A 766 -7.34 -27.74 13.60
N GLU A 767 -7.05 -27.58 12.31
CA GLU A 767 -7.31 -28.61 11.29
C GLU A 767 -6.51 -29.91 11.57
N ASN A 768 -5.35 -29.80 12.21
CA ASN A 768 -4.46 -30.92 12.49
C ASN A 768 -4.41 -31.30 13.98
N TYR A 769 -5.36 -30.85 14.82
CA TYR A 769 -5.31 -30.95 16.28
C TYR A 769 -5.15 -32.40 16.78
N LYS A 770 -5.74 -33.37 16.08
CA LYS A 770 -5.67 -34.79 16.49
C LYS A 770 -4.32 -35.44 16.20
N ILE A 771 -3.56 -34.93 15.25
CA ILE A 771 -2.34 -35.58 14.74
C ILE A 771 -1.03 -34.92 15.16
N ILE A 772 -1.06 -33.63 15.53
CA ILE A 772 0.13 -32.87 15.97
C ILE A 772 0.57 -33.27 17.40
N ASP A 773 1.82 -32.95 17.74
CA ASP A 773 2.39 -33.17 19.06
C ASP A 773 1.68 -32.32 20.14
N ASN A 774 1.59 -32.86 21.36
CA ASN A 774 0.83 -32.21 22.42
C ASN A 774 1.37 -30.82 22.81
N GLU A 775 2.66 -30.57 22.68
CA GLU A 775 3.25 -29.26 22.94
C GLU A 775 2.63 -28.15 22.07
N TYR A 776 2.28 -28.46 20.81
CA TYR A 776 1.66 -27.50 19.90
C TYR A 776 0.16 -27.29 20.17
N LYS A 777 -0.50 -28.27 20.77
CA LYS A 777 -1.89 -28.13 21.23
C LYS A 777 -1.99 -27.11 22.37
N LEU A 778 -0.98 -27.07 23.26
CA LEU A 778 -0.96 -26.15 24.40
C LEU A 778 -0.85 -24.67 24.04
N ILE A 779 -0.32 -24.37 22.84
CA ILE A 779 -0.22 -22.96 22.39
C ILE A 779 -1.50 -22.43 21.77
N LEU A 780 -2.50 -23.30 21.47
CA LEU A 780 -3.74 -22.90 20.80
C LEU A 780 -4.48 -21.78 21.57
N ASN A 781 -4.52 -21.87 22.91
CA ASN A 781 -5.13 -20.82 23.74
C ASN A 781 -4.41 -19.47 23.60
N LYS A 782 -3.06 -19.47 23.51
CA LYS A 782 -2.30 -18.23 23.32
C LYS A 782 -2.54 -17.61 21.95
N LEU A 783 -2.76 -18.44 20.92
CA LEU A 783 -3.11 -17.99 19.56
C LEU A 783 -4.57 -17.50 19.50
N TYR A 784 -5.49 -18.20 20.22
CA TYR A 784 -6.88 -17.75 20.35
C TYR A 784 -6.97 -16.36 20.97
N LYS A 785 -6.29 -16.15 22.10
CA LYS A 785 -6.24 -14.82 22.75
C LYS A 785 -5.61 -13.75 21.85
N ALA A 786 -4.70 -14.12 20.95
CA ALA A 786 -4.10 -13.18 20.01
C ALA A 786 -5.08 -12.68 18.92
N VAL A 787 -6.09 -13.47 18.57
CA VAL A 787 -7.13 -13.11 17.59
C VAL A 787 -8.43 -12.63 18.23
N ASP A 788 -8.58 -12.79 19.53
CA ASP A 788 -9.72 -12.33 20.34
C ASP A 788 -9.59 -10.83 20.63
N GLY A 789 -9.35 -10.05 19.57
CA GLY A 789 -9.26 -8.60 19.66
C GLY A 789 -10.61 -7.92 19.45
N ASN A 790 -10.88 -6.89 20.23
CA ASN A 790 -12.15 -6.15 20.20
C ASN A 790 -12.21 -5.10 19.08
N PHE A 791 -11.15 -4.93 18.31
CA PHE A 791 -11.08 -3.96 17.24
C PHE A 791 -10.12 -4.39 16.13
N CYS A 792 -10.56 -4.24 14.88
CA CYS A 792 -9.70 -4.37 13.72
C CYS A 792 -9.92 -3.16 12.80
N MET A 793 -8.87 -2.64 12.17
CA MET A 793 -8.97 -1.44 11.34
C MET A 793 -9.73 -1.68 10.02
N PHE A 794 -9.68 -2.90 9.49
CA PHE A 794 -10.28 -3.27 8.21
C PHE A 794 -11.15 -4.52 8.32
N PRO A 795 -12.21 -4.64 7.51
CA PRO A 795 -13.15 -5.75 7.59
C PRO A 795 -12.71 -7.01 6.83
N GLY A 796 -11.65 -6.96 6.01
CA GLY A 796 -11.23 -8.01 5.07
C GLY A 796 -10.95 -9.39 5.68
N LEU A 797 -10.80 -10.39 4.81
CA LEU A 797 -10.57 -11.77 5.23
C LEU A 797 -9.09 -12.05 5.53
N PHE A 798 -8.15 -11.55 4.71
CA PHE A 798 -6.74 -11.90 4.89
C PHE A 798 -6.11 -11.17 6.07
N ASN A 799 -6.33 -9.87 6.18
CA ASN A 799 -5.69 -8.99 7.15
C ASN A 799 -6.71 -8.12 7.91
N GLY A 800 -7.87 -8.66 8.21
CA GLY A 800 -8.97 -7.89 8.80
C GLY A 800 -9.87 -8.69 9.74
N LEU A 801 -10.94 -8.05 10.16
CA LEU A 801 -11.92 -8.54 11.11
C LEU A 801 -12.46 -9.93 10.73
N SER A 802 -12.86 -10.12 9.46
CA SER A 802 -13.46 -11.38 9.00
C SER A 802 -12.52 -12.56 9.19
N GLY A 803 -11.22 -12.36 8.91
CA GLY A 803 -10.21 -13.41 9.13
C GLY A 803 -9.99 -13.72 10.60
N LEU A 804 -9.92 -12.69 11.45
CA LEU A 804 -9.75 -12.86 12.89
C LEU A 804 -10.92 -13.66 13.49
N LYS A 805 -12.14 -13.30 13.17
CA LYS A 805 -13.35 -13.97 13.71
C LYS A 805 -13.50 -15.39 13.19
N VAL A 806 -13.15 -15.67 11.92
CA VAL A 806 -13.09 -17.04 11.39
C VAL A 806 -12.06 -17.87 12.17
N CYS A 807 -10.86 -17.32 12.42
CA CYS A 807 -9.83 -18.01 13.20
C CYS A 807 -10.29 -18.27 14.64
N GLN A 808 -10.89 -17.26 15.28
CA GLN A 808 -11.46 -17.39 16.62
C GLN A 808 -12.51 -18.50 16.69
N PHE A 809 -13.46 -18.52 15.76
CA PHE A 809 -14.54 -19.50 15.70
C PHE A 809 -14.01 -20.94 15.62
N PHE A 810 -13.05 -21.20 14.73
CA PHE A 810 -12.53 -22.57 14.56
C PHE A 810 -11.67 -23.01 15.75
N MET A 811 -10.78 -22.15 16.25
CA MET A 811 -9.97 -22.49 17.43
C MET A 811 -10.84 -22.76 18.67
N ASN A 812 -11.93 -22.02 18.84
CA ASN A 812 -12.85 -22.16 19.96
C ASN A 812 -13.51 -23.54 20.03
N LYS A 813 -13.63 -24.27 18.91
CA LYS A 813 -14.19 -25.65 18.89
C LYS A 813 -13.41 -26.65 19.76
N TYR A 814 -12.10 -26.40 19.96
CA TYR A 814 -11.29 -27.22 20.88
C TYR A 814 -11.13 -26.59 22.26
N LEU A 815 -11.25 -25.29 22.38
CA LEU A 815 -11.05 -24.56 23.62
C LEU A 815 -12.35 -24.41 24.42
N SER A 816 -13.48 -24.24 23.72
CA SER A 816 -14.81 -24.04 24.34
C SER A 816 -14.87 -22.89 25.35
N GLU A 817 -14.12 -21.80 25.05
CA GLU A 817 -14.05 -20.61 25.91
C GLU A 817 -15.40 -19.87 25.94
N VAL A 818 -16.10 -19.80 24.79
CA VAL A 818 -17.41 -19.15 24.61
C VAL A 818 -18.33 -20.00 23.72
N ASN A 819 -19.63 -19.64 23.67
CA ASN A 819 -20.53 -20.22 22.67
C ASN A 819 -20.16 -19.69 21.27
N ASN A 820 -20.04 -20.57 20.28
CA ASN A 820 -19.71 -20.18 18.92
C ASN A 820 -20.74 -19.24 18.26
N ASP A 821 -22.01 -19.31 18.65
CA ASP A 821 -23.04 -18.40 18.17
C ASP A 821 -22.77 -16.94 18.62
N LEU A 822 -22.17 -16.76 19.80
CA LEU A 822 -21.76 -15.43 20.26
C LEU A 822 -20.61 -14.86 19.41
N ILE A 823 -19.68 -15.69 18.94
CA ILE A 823 -18.61 -15.24 18.05
C ILE A 823 -19.18 -14.75 16.70
N LEU A 824 -20.16 -15.46 16.16
CA LEU A 824 -20.85 -15.04 14.94
C LEU A 824 -21.67 -13.78 15.15
N GLU A 825 -22.38 -13.68 16.28
CA GLU A 825 -23.17 -12.49 16.63
C GLU A 825 -22.28 -11.26 16.78
N ASP A 826 -21.20 -11.37 17.55
CA ASP A 826 -20.19 -10.32 17.68
C ASP A 826 -19.58 -9.92 16.33
N TYR A 827 -19.29 -10.90 15.45
CA TYR A 827 -18.79 -10.60 14.11
C TYR A 827 -19.78 -9.76 13.30
N ILE A 828 -21.05 -10.12 13.30
CA ILE A 828 -22.09 -9.37 12.58
C ILE A 828 -22.22 -7.96 13.15
N ASP A 829 -22.25 -7.83 14.47
CA ASP A 829 -22.40 -6.54 15.14
C ASP A 829 -21.20 -5.61 14.91
N GLU A 830 -19.98 -6.14 14.93
CA GLU A 830 -18.77 -5.38 14.60
C GLU A 830 -18.69 -5.02 13.11
N LEU A 831 -19.14 -5.93 12.22
CA LEU A 831 -19.15 -5.70 10.78
C LEU A 831 -20.01 -4.49 10.39
N ASN A 832 -21.08 -4.22 11.13
CA ASN A 832 -21.95 -3.05 10.91
C ASN A 832 -21.16 -1.72 10.94
N GLY A 833 -20.05 -1.65 11.67
CA GLY A 833 -19.17 -0.47 11.71
C GLY A 833 -18.46 -0.17 10.39
N TYR A 834 -18.40 -1.14 9.47
CA TYR A 834 -17.72 -1.03 8.18
C TYR A 834 -18.67 -1.02 6.99
N LEU A 835 -19.94 -1.39 7.18
CA LEU A 835 -20.90 -1.48 6.09
C LEU A 835 -21.29 -0.10 5.56
N ILE A 836 -21.31 0.01 4.23
CA ILE A 836 -21.64 1.21 3.48
C ILE A 836 -22.93 0.92 2.70
N LYS A 837 -23.95 1.78 2.82
CA LYS A 837 -25.19 1.63 2.08
C LYS A 837 -24.99 1.99 0.61
N ILE A 838 -25.37 1.09 -0.28
CA ILE A 838 -25.33 1.29 -1.73
C ILE A 838 -26.61 0.76 -2.38
N GLY A 839 -27.40 1.65 -2.98
CA GLY A 839 -28.75 1.28 -3.44
C GLY A 839 -29.61 0.78 -2.27
N ASN A 840 -30.18 -0.41 -2.43
CA ASN A 840 -30.93 -1.10 -1.37
C ASN A 840 -30.05 -2.02 -0.50
N GLY A 841 -28.80 -2.27 -0.93
CA GLY A 841 -27.88 -3.17 -0.27
C GLY A 841 -26.74 -2.49 0.46
N VAL A 842 -25.73 -3.30 0.79
CA VAL A 842 -24.52 -2.86 1.49
C VAL A 842 -23.26 -3.32 0.77
N CYS A 843 -22.19 -2.54 0.90
CA CYS A 843 -20.85 -2.86 0.45
C CYS A 843 -19.82 -2.48 1.51
N ILE A 844 -18.55 -2.73 1.25
CA ILE A 844 -17.45 -2.33 2.12
C ILE A 844 -16.33 -1.64 1.33
N ALA A 845 -15.56 -0.83 2.03
CA ALA A 845 -14.24 -0.45 1.57
C ALA A 845 -13.25 -1.57 1.91
N GLY A 846 -12.37 -1.93 0.95
CA GLY A 846 -11.33 -2.93 1.15
C GLY A 846 -10.21 -2.46 2.07
N ASP A 847 -9.11 -3.22 2.12
CA ASP A 847 -7.93 -2.85 2.88
C ASP A 847 -7.47 -1.44 2.49
N GLY A 848 -7.04 -0.66 3.50
CA GLY A 848 -6.78 0.77 3.32
C GLY A 848 -8.02 1.67 3.44
N GLY A 849 -9.24 1.14 3.35
CA GLY A 849 -10.50 1.87 3.59
C GLY A 849 -10.85 2.96 2.57
N MET A 850 -10.07 3.11 1.48
CA MET A 850 -10.18 4.24 0.56
C MET A 850 -11.17 4.02 -0.60
N LYS A 851 -11.40 2.77 -1.00
CA LYS A 851 -12.22 2.41 -2.15
C LYS A 851 -13.00 1.12 -1.92
N ILE A 852 -14.15 1.00 -2.58
CA ILE A 852 -14.96 -0.22 -2.57
C ILE A 852 -14.24 -1.32 -3.35
N THR A 853 -14.20 -2.52 -2.80
CA THR A 853 -13.60 -3.71 -3.44
C THR A 853 -14.48 -4.93 -3.25
N GLU A 854 -14.45 -5.83 -4.24
CA GLU A 854 -15.21 -7.08 -4.23
C GLU A 854 -14.34 -8.34 -4.13
N ASP A 855 -13.01 -8.20 -4.11
CA ASP A 855 -12.09 -9.33 -4.02
C ASP A 855 -12.21 -10.13 -2.71
N ILE A 856 -11.65 -11.35 -2.71
CA ILE A 856 -11.67 -12.24 -1.54
C ILE A 856 -10.69 -11.79 -0.46
N ALA A 857 -9.55 -11.24 -0.82
CA ALA A 857 -8.52 -10.91 0.15
C ALA A 857 -8.97 -9.80 1.11
N SER A 858 -9.54 -8.71 0.57
CA SER A 858 -9.82 -7.48 1.31
C SER A 858 -11.27 -7.00 1.24
N GLY A 859 -12.04 -7.49 0.25
CA GLY A 859 -13.31 -6.94 -0.13
C GLY A 859 -14.55 -7.79 0.25
N PHE A 860 -15.63 -7.51 -0.45
CA PHE A 860 -16.92 -8.19 -0.34
C PHE A 860 -16.80 -9.72 -0.36
N GLY A 861 -16.03 -10.27 -1.31
CA GLY A 861 -15.85 -11.71 -1.45
C GLY A 861 -15.32 -12.35 -0.17
N GLY A 862 -14.38 -11.67 0.51
CA GLY A 862 -13.84 -12.14 1.78
C GLY A 862 -14.87 -12.23 2.91
N ILE A 863 -15.77 -11.26 2.99
CA ILE A 863 -16.88 -11.29 3.97
C ILE A 863 -17.83 -12.44 3.69
N VAL A 864 -18.21 -12.64 2.43
CA VAL A 864 -19.09 -13.75 2.03
C VAL A 864 -18.44 -15.08 2.38
N ILE A 865 -17.18 -15.32 2.05
CA ILE A 865 -16.46 -16.55 2.38
C ILE A 865 -16.36 -16.74 3.90
N ALA A 866 -16.12 -15.67 4.67
CA ALA A 866 -16.12 -15.75 6.13
C ALA A 866 -17.48 -16.21 6.67
N LEU A 867 -18.58 -15.57 6.25
CA LEU A 867 -19.94 -15.97 6.64
C LEU A 867 -20.24 -17.43 6.25
N CYS A 868 -19.82 -17.85 5.05
CA CYS A 868 -19.97 -19.26 4.63
C CYS A 868 -19.16 -20.21 5.51
N CYS A 869 -17.97 -19.84 5.98
CA CYS A 869 -17.21 -20.66 6.93
C CYS A 869 -17.97 -20.89 8.24
N PHE A 870 -18.65 -19.85 8.77
CA PHE A 870 -19.50 -20.00 9.95
C PHE A 870 -20.72 -20.87 9.69
N ILE A 871 -21.45 -20.60 8.61
CA ILE A 871 -22.73 -21.29 8.29
C ILE A 871 -22.52 -22.74 7.95
N GLN A 872 -21.50 -23.05 7.12
CA GLN A 872 -21.16 -24.42 6.70
C GLN A 872 -20.36 -25.16 7.77
N ASN A 873 -19.91 -24.45 8.81
CA ASN A 873 -19.05 -24.99 9.86
C ASN A 873 -17.76 -25.62 9.32
N ASP A 874 -17.24 -25.09 8.19
CA ASP A 874 -16.11 -25.61 7.44
C ASP A 874 -15.19 -24.49 6.94
N PHE A 875 -13.86 -24.67 7.02
CA PHE A 875 -12.90 -23.70 6.51
C PHE A 875 -12.70 -23.92 5.00
N ILE A 876 -13.45 -23.15 4.19
CA ILE A 876 -13.58 -23.39 2.74
C ILE A 876 -12.57 -22.62 1.88
N LEU A 877 -11.71 -21.80 2.48
CA LEU A 877 -10.81 -20.89 1.75
C LEU A 877 -9.66 -21.61 1.03
N LEU A 878 -9.23 -22.75 1.53
CA LEU A 878 -8.10 -23.52 1.00
C LEU A 878 -8.55 -24.89 0.51
N PRO A 879 -7.83 -25.47 -0.48
CA PRO A 879 -8.02 -26.88 -0.84
C PRO A 879 -7.72 -27.79 0.35
N LYS A 880 -8.54 -28.79 0.56
CA LYS A 880 -8.35 -29.79 1.61
C LYS A 880 -9.00 -31.14 1.31
N VAL A 881 -8.47 -32.20 1.92
CA VAL A 881 -9.03 -33.53 1.87
C VAL A 881 -10.31 -33.59 2.71
N LYS A 882 -11.39 -34.04 2.13
CA LYS A 882 -12.61 -34.31 2.93
C LYS A 882 -12.42 -35.63 3.68
N ILE A 883 -12.35 -35.54 5.01
CA ILE A 883 -12.21 -36.66 5.93
C ILE A 883 -13.59 -37.26 6.22
#